data_472120f59577b1cea480d4dc4131cfaa
#
_entry.id   472120f59577b1cea480d4dc4131cfaa
#
_cell.length_a   1.000
_cell.length_b   1.000
_cell.length_c   1.000
_cell.angle_alpha   90.00
_cell.angle_beta   90.00
_cell.angle_gamma   90.00
#
_symmetry.space_group_name_H-M   'P 1'
#
loop_
_entity.id
_entity.type
_entity.pdbx_description
1 polymer ?
#
loop_
_entity_poly.entity_id
_entity_poly.type
_entity_poly.pdbx_seq_one_letter_code
_entity_poly.pdbx_strand_id
1 'polypeptide(L)'
;MTAPKKLLPMLGHTRGKRSAVTCMLKCDNACSKAVCNTSANSYFRDIASAEFSRRSALGLGLAGALSAAVVLKGNGGQVRHDDDHGKGGKLTFAPIKPVDAAVDSFNVPKGYSWSPIIRWGDPLFADAPAFDFAQQTPQSQARQFGYNNDYTEILRQPNGKKGLLICNHEYVNPQIMFPAAPASAAEEAQRRGIFRNAVGMTVVELEREHKGEPWDYIRGGKLNRRITVDTTFELTGPLAGSDFVKTAADPSGRRVQGTLGNCSGGSTPWGTILSGEENFNGFFRTNGTSVEDRRYGLEDKATAMGWELDDPRFDARGADYRNEANRFGYIVEIDPENPRSTPRKHTSLGRFKHEGANVIIADNGKAVAYSGDDERFDYLYKFVSKNKYKKNDKAHNMTLLTEGDLYVAQFAGNSAGEIDGTGKVPADGKFDGTGKWLPLVVNGKSAIAGMTVQEVLVYTRLAADNAGATKMDRCEDVQPNLKTGKVYVACTNNTKRGLPGQALPDETNPRTENRDGHVVELTENRGDATATTFNWNLLMLCGDPAKNTETYFSGFPAAQVSPISCPDNLAFDTQGNLWISTDGAPSTIGFNDGLFKVGLEGRNRGNVQQFASMPRNAETCGPVIHDDESMAFVAVQHPGEEGTYAAQNSYFPDYVAEGAKPARGKVRAPRPSIVQMYPTGAGRK
;
A
#
# COMPACT_ATOMS: atom_id res chain seq x y z
N MET A 1 -38.27 -8.56 -38.39
CA MET A 1 -36.95 -7.90 -38.51
C MET A 1 -36.53 -7.50 -37.12
N THR A 2 -35.65 -8.27 -36.50
CA THR A 2 -35.08 -7.97 -35.16
C THR A 2 -34.00 -6.92 -35.33
N ALA A 3 -34.12 -5.81 -34.62
CA ALA A 3 -33.10 -4.75 -34.62
C ALA A 3 -31.75 -5.34 -34.13
N PRO A 4 -30.62 -4.95 -34.76
CA PRO A 4 -29.31 -5.44 -34.34
C PRO A 4 -29.04 -4.96 -32.92
N LYS A 5 -28.68 -5.90 -32.04
CA LYS A 5 -28.15 -5.58 -30.71
C LYS A 5 -26.90 -4.73 -30.90
N LYS A 6 -26.96 -3.46 -30.49
CA LYS A 6 -25.76 -2.63 -30.35
C LYS A 6 -24.84 -3.34 -29.35
N LEU A 7 -23.78 -3.93 -29.86
CA LEU A 7 -22.62 -4.26 -29.02
C LEU A 7 -22.16 -2.96 -28.38
N LEU A 8 -22.17 -2.88 -27.07
CA LEU A 8 -21.46 -1.82 -26.34
C LEU A 8 -20.03 -1.83 -26.87
N PRO A 9 -19.46 -0.66 -27.24
CA PRO A 9 -18.07 -0.62 -27.64
C PRO A 9 -17.26 -1.26 -26.50
N MET A 10 -16.42 -2.25 -26.82
CA MET A 10 -15.37 -2.69 -25.90
C MET A 10 -14.60 -1.43 -25.55
N LEU A 11 -14.74 -0.97 -24.32
CA LEU A 11 -13.93 0.12 -23.78
C LEU A 11 -12.49 -0.40 -23.89
N GLY A 12 -11.70 0.23 -24.78
CA GLY A 12 -10.29 -0.09 -24.90
C GLY A 12 -9.66 0.01 -23.50
N HIS A 13 -8.68 -0.85 -23.24
CA HIS A 13 -7.91 -0.78 -22.01
C HIS A 13 -7.59 0.66 -21.68
N THR A 14 -8.04 1.14 -20.54
CA THR A 14 -7.62 2.44 -20.03
C THR A 14 -6.08 2.43 -19.98
N ARG A 15 -5.43 3.56 -20.15
CA ARG A 15 -3.96 3.66 -20.03
C ARG A 15 -3.47 3.43 -18.59
N GLY A 16 -4.27 2.78 -17.74
CA GLY A 16 -3.98 2.39 -16.38
C GLY A 16 -3.59 0.92 -16.26
N LYS A 17 -3.24 0.48 -15.08
CA LYS A 17 -2.83 -0.89 -14.74
C LYS A 17 -3.95 -1.94 -14.99
N ARG A 18 -5.22 -1.56 -14.93
CA ARG A 18 -6.36 -2.46 -14.72
C ARG A 18 -7.49 -2.27 -15.71
N SER A 19 -8.52 -3.10 -15.58
CA SER A 19 -9.76 -2.97 -16.31
C SER A 19 -10.45 -1.63 -16.03
N ALA A 20 -11.27 -1.16 -16.99
CA ALA A 20 -12.02 0.08 -16.83
C ALA A 20 -12.96 0.05 -15.60
N VAL A 21 -13.46 -1.12 -15.24
CA VAL A 21 -14.37 -1.31 -14.10
C VAL A 21 -13.62 -1.20 -12.79
N THR A 22 -12.48 -1.87 -12.66
CA THR A 22 -11.64 -1.78 -11.46
C THR A 22 -11.08 -0.38 -11.27
N CYS A 23 -10.58 0.25 -12.33
CA CYS A 23 -10.15 1.65 -12.27
C CYS A 23 -11.26 2.58 -11.78
N MET A 24 -12.53 2.32 -12.17
CA MET A 24 -13.67 3.10 -11.68
C MET A 24 -13.93 2.87 -10.20
N LEU A 25 -13.86 1.62 -9.74
CA LEU A 25 -14.27 1.22 -8.40
C LEU A 25 -13.16 1.41 -7.34
N LYS A 26 -11.90 1.11 -7.71
CA LYS A 26 -10.75 1.25 -6.80
C LYS A 26 -10.37 2.72 -6.61
N CYS A 27 -10.04 3.42 -7.67
CA CYS A 27 -9.46 4.77 -7.63
C CYS A 27 -10.25 5.83 -8.40
N ASP A 28 -11.53 5.59 -8.71
CA ASP A 28 -12.40 6.51 -9.46
C ASP A 28 -11.77 7.00 -10.79
N ASN A 29 -11.11 6.10 -11.51
CA ASN A 29 -10.42 6.40 -12.78
C ASN A 29 -9.32 7.46 -12.66
N ALA A 30 -8.63 7.59 -11.53
CA ALA A 30 -7.57 8.58 -11.33
C ALA A 30 -6.56 8.60 -12.49
N CYS A 31 -6.24 7.44 -13.08
CA CYS A 31 -5.35 7.32 -14.24
C CYS A 31 -5.84 8.02 -15.49
N SER A 32 -7.14 8.10 -15.70
CA SER A 32 -7.78 8.70 -16.89
C SER A 32 -8.16 10.16 -16.68
N LYS A 33 -8.21 10.62 -15.42
CA LYS A 33 -8.52 12.02 -15.08
C LYS A 33 -7.36 12.96 -15.29
N ALA A 34 -7.63 14.27 -15.25
CA ALA A 34 -6.59 15.26 -15.11
C ALA A 34 -5.76 15.00 -13.83
N VAL A 35 -4.48 15.29 -13.88
CA VAL A 35 -3.60 15.18 -12.70
C VAL A 35 -4.06 16.16 -11.64
N CYS A 36 -4.29 15.69 -10.42
CA CYS A 36 -4.72 16.54 -9.29
C CYS A 36 -3.58 17.46 -8.82
N ASN A 37 -2.32 17.03 -8.94
CA ASN A 37 -1.17 17.84 -8.62
C ASN A 37 -0.81 18.77 -9.78
N THR A 38 -1.26 20.00 -9.73
CA THR A 38 -0.95 21.07 -10.69
C THR A 38 0.08 22.07 -10.16
N SER A 39 0.76 21.76 -9.05
CA SER A 39 1.77 22.63 -8.47
C SER A 39 2.90 22.91 -9.47
N ALA A 40 3.45 24.11 -9.40
CA ALA A 40 4.60 24.54 -10.20
C ALA A 40 5.94 24.12 -9.58
N ASN A 41 5.96 23.05 -8.76
CA ASN A 41 7.19 22.56 -8.14
C ASN A 41 8.24 22.33 -9.22
N SER A 42 9.21 23.26 -9.27
CA SER A 42 10.31 23.22 -10.21
C SER A 42 11.28 22.12 -9.79
N TYR A 43 11.80 21.40 -10.77
CA TYR A 43 12.89 20.47 -10.51
C TYR A 43 14.10 21.23 -9.95
N PHE A 44 14.82 20.62 -9.03
CA PHE A 44 16.11 21.12 -8.54
C PHE A 44 17.06 21.48 -9.69
N ARG A 45 16.96 20.79 -10.83
CA ARG A 45 17.68 21.11 -12.08
C ARG A 45 17.41 22.53 -12.56
N ASP A 46 16.15 22.99 -12.52
CA ASP A 46 15.78 24.33 -12.99
C ASP A 46 16.25 25.41 -12.00
N ILE A 47 16.22 25.09 -10.70
CA ILE A 47 16.76 25.95 -9.65
C ILE A 47 18.29 25.98 -9.72
N ALA A 48 18.95 24.82 -9.87
CA ALA A 48 20.41 24.74 -10.00
C ALA A 48 20.90 25.42 -11.29
N SER A 49 20.25 25.21 -12.43
CA SER A 49 20.62 25.86 -13.68
C SER A 49 20.41 27.38 -13.64
N ALA A 50 19.38 27.87 -12.95
CA ALA A 50 19.16 29.29 -12.73
C ALA A 50 20.21 29.92 -11.78
N GLU A 51 20.65 29.21 -10.74
CA GLU A 51 21.71 29.62 -9.83
C GLU A 51 23.10 29.53 -10.45
N PHE A 52 23.39 28.47 -11.24
CA PHE A 52 24.67 28.33 -11.94
C PHE A 52 24.81 29.36 -13.08
N SER A 53 23.75 29.72 -13.79
CA SER A 53 23.80 30.74 -14.82
C SER A 53 24.09 32.16 -14.25
N ARG A 54 23.74 32.39 -12.99
CA ARG A 54 24.07 33.67 -12.29
C ARG A 54 25.46 33.67 -11.64
N ARG A 55 26.06 32.52 -11.32
CA ARG A 55 27.38 32.38 -10.68
C ARG A 55 28.51 32.16 -11.65
N SER A 56 28.27 31.69 -12.86
CA SER A 56 29.32 31.51 -13.89
C SER A 56 29.87 32.82 -14.48
N ALA A 57 29.38 33.99 -14.04
CA ALA A 57 29.91 35.30 -14.43
C ALA A 57 30.98 35.88 -13.47
N LEU A 58 31.25 35.22 -12.34
CA LEU A 58 32.24 35.71 -11.37
C LEU A 58 33.00 34.54 -10.73
N GLY A 59 34.21 34.26 -11.25
CA GLY A 59 35.23 33.60 -10.45
C GLY A 59 35.72 32.22 -10.89
N LEU A 60 36.49 32.17 -11.94
CA LEU A 60 37.56 31.18 -12.12
C LEU A 60 38.69 31.49 -11.12
N GLY A 61 38.98 30.57 -10.21
CA GLY A 61 40.17 30.69 -9.36
C GLY A 61 40.32 29.62 -8.29
N LEU A 62 41.13 28.61 -8.62
CA LEU A 62 42.08 27.90 -7.74
C LEU A 62 41.61 26.89 -6.68
N ALA A 63 42.06 25.70 -6.95
CA ALA A 63 42.88 24.78 -6.13
C ALA A 63 42.04 23.76 -5.34
N GLY A 64 42.25 22.48 -5.47
CA GLY A 64 43.47 21.73 -5.31
C GLY A 64 43.21 20.63 -4.28
N ALA A 65 43.49 19.42 -4.66
CA ALA A 65 43.36 18.16 -3.93
C ALA A 65 43.78 18.17 -2.45
N LEU A 66 43.11 17.39 -1.65
CA LEU A 66 43.75 16.59 -0.59
C LEU A 66 42.85 15.42 -0.18
N SER A 67 43.24 14.24 -0.63
CA SER A 67 42.84 12.97 -0.08
C SER A 67 43.49 12.74 1.27
N ALA A 68 42.72 12.42 2.29
CA ALA A 68 43.25 11.85 3.52
C ALA A 68 42.35 10.70 3.99
N ALA A 69 42.85 9.50 3.82
CA ALA A 69 42.31 8.31 4.46
C ALA A 69 42.59 8.37 5.96
N VAL A 70 41.54 8.27 6.77
CA VAL A 70 41.69 8.01 8.21
C VAL A 70 41.04 6.67 8.50
N VAL A 71 41.87 5.69 8.81
CA VAL A 71 41.50 4.43 9.42
C VAL A 71 41.34 4.68 10.92
N LEU A 72 40.13 4.56 11.44
CA LEU A 72 39.90 4.49 12.89
C LEU A 72 39.39 3.08 13.25
N LYS A 73 40.26 2.36 13.93
CA LYS A 73 39.88 1.20 14.74
C LYS A 73 39.03 1.67 15.92
N GLY A 74 37.85 1.19 16.06
CA GLY A 74 37.00 1.34 17.23
C GLY A 74 36.63 -0.02 17.79
N ASN A 75 36.95 -0.24 19.05
CA ASN A 75 36.74 -1.46 19.82
C ASN A 75 35.25 -1.80 19.97
N GLY A 76 34.94 -3.06 19.71
CA GLY A 76 33.61 -3.64 19.90
C GLY A 76 33.26 -3.84 21.36
N GLY A 77 32.05 -3.42 21.71
CA GLY A 77 31.31 -3.92 22.85
C GLY A 77 30.33 -4.98 22.38
N GLN A 78 30.62 -6.23 22.65
CA GLN A 78 29.70 -7.35 22.37
C GLN A 78 28.54 -7.32 23.36
N VAL A 79 27.33 -7.03 22.86
CA VAL A 79 26.10 -7.46 23.54
C VAL A 79 25.86 -8.91 23.10
N ARG A 80 26.07 -9.84 24.04
CA ARG A 80 25.70 -11.25 23.84
C ARG A 80 24.17 -11.33 23.79
N HIS A 81 23.63 -11.64 22.62
CA HIS A 81 22.35 -12.30 22.51
C HIS A 81 22.60 -13.80 22.61
N ASP A 82 21.88 -14.46 23.51
CA ASP A 82 21.87 -15.92 23.62
C ASP A 82 21.37 -16.51 22.31
N ASP A 83 22.28 -17.17 21.60
CA ASP A 83 22.00 -17.93 20.40
C ASP A 83 21.31 -19.24 20.75
N ASP A 84 19.99 -19.24 20.73
CA ASP A 84 19.24 -20.50 20.58
C ASP A 84 19.23 -20.88 19.09
N HIS A 85 20.27 -21.58 18.66
CA HIS A 85 20.38 -22.18 17.34
C HIS A 85 19.45 -23.39 17.19
N GLY A 86 18.15 -23.15 17.25
CA GLY A 86 17.17 -24.03 16.62
C GLY A 86 17.40 -23.99 15.12
N LYS A 87 17.54 -25.16 14.48
CA LYS A 87 17.62 -25.32 13.02
C LYS A 87 16.29 -24.87 12.36
N GLY A 88 16.00 -23.56 12.35
CA GLY A 88 14.92 -22.95 11.62
C GLY A 88 15.23 -23.00 10.12
N GLY A 89 14.35 -23.58 9.33
CA GLY A 89 14.52 -23.69 7.87
C GLY A 89 14.58 -22.31 7.26
N LYS A 90 15.63 -21.98 6.52
CA LYS A 90 15.68 -20.79 5.67
C LYS A 90 14.71 -21.04 4.52
N LEU A 91 13.81 -20.08 4.22
CA LEU A 91 12.93 -20.14 3.05
C LEU A 91 13.81 -20.12 1.79
N THR A 92 14.08 -21.31 1.24
CA THR A 92 14.89 -21.53 0.05
C THR A 92 14.05 -22.14 -1.06
N PHE A 93 14.22 -21.65 -2.28
CA PHE A 93 13.45 -22.11 -3.43
C PHE A 93 14.22 -21.88 -4.74
N ALA A 94 13.83 -22.59 -5.78
CA ALA A 94 14.17 -22.22 -7.15
C ALA A 94 13.03 -21.34 -7.68
N PRO A 95 13.33 -20.19 -8.32
CA PRO A 95 12.30 -19.30 -8.82
C PRO A 95 11.39 -20.00 -9.83
N ILE A 96 10.09 -19.71 -9.77
CA ILE A 96 9.16 -20.19 -10.78
C ILE A 96 9.33 -19.39 -12.08
N LYS A 97 8.89 -19.99 -13.20
CA LYS A 97 8.80 -19.26 -14.46
C LYS A 97 7.61 -18.30 -14.40
N PRO A 98 7.68 -17.15 -15.08
CA PRO A 98 6.54 -16.25 -15.23
C PRO A 98 5.33 -17.00 -15.81
N VAL A 99 4.15 -16.73 -15.28
CA VAL A 99 2.89 -17.36 -15.70
C VAL A 99 2.10 -16.37 -16.55
N ASP A 100 1.67 -16.79 -17.73
CA ASP A 100 0.90 -15.97 -18.66
C ASP A 100 -0.38 -15.42 -18.01
N ALA A 101 -0.69 -14.17 -18.26
CA ALA A 101 -1.83 -13.45 -17.67
C ALA A 101 -3.21 -14.09 -17.95
N ALA A 102 -3.33 -14.95 -18.96
CA ALA A 102 -4.57 -15.69 -19.27
C ALA A 102 -4.77 -16.95 -18.41
N VAL A 103 -3.74 -17.38 -17.67
CA VAL A 103 -3.78 -18.63 -16.90
C VAL A 103 -4.42 -18.39 -15.54
N ASP A 104 -5.52 -19.10 -15.25
CA ASP A 104 -6.20 -19.05 -13.95
C ASP A 104 -5.65 -20.12 -13.00
N SER A 105 -4.48 -19.87 -12.40
CA SER A 105 -3.90 -20.77 -11.40
C SER A 105 -3.01 -20.02 -10.41
N PHE A 106 -3.04 -20.44 -9.15
CA PHE A 106 -2.07 -20.02 -8.14
C PHE A 106 -0.87 -20.97 -8.18
N ASN A 107 0.34 -20.44 -8.35
CA ASN A 107 1.53 -21.25 -8.53
C ASN A 107 2.60 -20.93 -7.49
N VAL A 108 3.27 -21.98 -6.99
CA VAL A 108 4.36 -21.92 -6.00
C VAL A 108 5.55 -22.77 -6.46
N PRO A 109 6.76 -22.58 -5.90
CA PRO A 109 7.92 -23.36 -6.28
C PRO A 109 7.78 -24.86 -5.99
N LYS A 110 8.54 -25.67 -6.72
CA LYS A 110 8.65 -27.10 -6.40
C LYS A 110 9.09 -27.29 -4.96
N GLY A 111 8.40 -28.15 -4.23
CA GLY A 111 8.64 -28.41 -2.81
C GLY A 111 7.78 -27.55 -1.88
N TYR A 112 6.93 -26.68 -2.43
CA TYR A 112 5.92 -25.92 -1.69
C TYR A 112 4.51 -26.35 -2.08
N SER A 113 3.59 -26.18 -1.14
CA SER A 113 2.14 -26.29 -1.30
C SER A 113 1.49 -25.02 -0.84
N TRP A 114 0.22 -24.80 -1.20
CA TRP A 114 -0.54 -23.65 -0.74
C TRP A 114 -1.96 -24.05 -0.35
N SER A 115 -2.57 -23.27 0.53
CA SER A 115 -4.01 -23.35 0.83
C SER A 115 -4.53 -22.00 1.32
N PRO A 116 -5.82 -21.69 1.12
CA PRO A 116 -6.41 -20.51 1.74
C PRO A 116 -6.56 -20.74 3.25
N ILE A 117 -6.25 -19.70 4.04
CA ILE A 117 -6.57 -19.66 5.49
C ILE A 117 -8.04 -19.27 5.63
N ILE A 118 -8.46 -18.21 4.97
CA ILE A 118 -9.82 -17.65 5.05
C ILE A 118 -10.16 -16.94 3.73
N ARG A 119 -11.44 -16.92 3.38
CA ARG A 119 -11.96 -16.42 2.11
C ARG A 119 -13.05 -15.39 2.36
N TRP A 120 -13.28 -14.47 1.44
CA TRP A 120 -14.48 -13.64 1.44
C TRP A 120 -15.73 -14.43 1.77
N GLY A 121 -16.51 -13.96 2.74
CA GLY A 121 -17.77 -14.53 3.17
C GLY A 121 -17.64 -15.68 4.19
N ASP A 122 -16.43 -16.16 4.51
CA ASP A 122 -16.27 -17.17 5.57
C ASP A 122 -16.75 -16.60 6.92
N PRO A 123 -17.54 -17.36 7.71
CA PRO A 123 -18.17 -16.88 8.94
C PRO A 123 -17.14 -16.68 10.06
N LEU A 124 -17.11 -15.48 10.66
CA LEU A 124 -16.16 -15.14 11.74
C LEU A 124 -16.71 -15.47 13.14
N PHE A 125 -18.02 -15.34 13.35
CA PHE A 125 -18.64 -15.51 14.66
C PHE A 125 -19.42 -16.84 14.72
N ALA A 126 -19.61 -17.37 15.92
CA ALA A 126 -20.26 -18.68 16.10
C ALA A 126 -21.67 -18.75 15.49
N ASP A 127 -22.42 -17.67 15.59
CA ASP A 127 -23.77 -17.50 15.07
C ASP A 127 -23.84 -16.84 13.66
N ALA A 128 -22.68 -16.58 13.02
CA ALA A 128 -22.65 -16.02 11.68
C ALA A 128 -23.18 -17.07 10.67
N PRO A 129 -24.01 -16.68 9.68
CA PRO A 129 -24.50 -17.60 8.67
C PRO A 129 -23.36 -18.09 7.78
N ALA A 130 -23.48 -19.29 7.25
CA ALA A 130 -22.61 -19.78 6.19
C ALA A 130 -22.72 -18.86 4.95
N PHE A 131 -21.61 -18.79 4.20
CA PHE A 131 -21.61 -18.01 2.96
C PHE A 131 -22.54 -18.62 1.91
N ASP A 132 -23.43 -17.79 1.37
CA ASP A 132 -24.27 -18.12 0.22
C ASP A 132 -24.09 -17.02 -0.83
N PHE A 133 -23.45 -17.34 -1.94
CA PHE A 133 -23.14 -16.39 -3.01
C PHE A 133 -24.39 -15.76 -3.63
N ALA A 134 -25.49 -16.50 -3.67
CA ALA A 134 -26.75 -16.05 -4.27
C ALA A 134 -27.66 -15.29 -3.30
N GLN A 135 -27.42 -15.40 -1.98
CA GLN A 135 -28.31 -14.86 -0.95
C GLN A 135 -27.56 -14.01 0.07
N GLN A 136 -26.70 -13.13 -0.42
CA GLN A 136 -25.97 -12.20 0.45
C GLN A 136 -26.89 -11.13 1.03
N THR A 137 -26.62 -10.75 2.28
CA THR A 137 -27.33 -9.66 2.95
C THR A 137 -26.32 -8.75 3.69
N PRO A 138 -26.65 -7.48 3.97
CA PRO A 138 -25.79 -6.61 4.79
C PRO A 138 -25.49 -7.25 6.16
N GLN A 139 -26.49 -7.88 6.78
CA GLN A 139 -26.35 -8.53 8.09
C GLN A 139 -25.43 -9.73 8.07
N SER A 140 -25.50 -10.56 7.01
CA SER A 140 -24.57 -11.69 6.85
C SER A 140 -23.15 -11.21 6.60
N GLN A 141 -22.95 -10.22 5.70
CA GLN A 141 -21.63 -9.70 5.37
C GLN A 141 -20.96 -9.00 6.58
N ALA A 142 -21.72 -8.32 7.43
CA ALA A 142 -21.19 -7.72 8.67
C ALA A 142 -20.58 -8.74 9.65
N ARG A 143 -20.89 -10.03 9.48
CA ARG A 143 -20.44 -11.13 10.36
C ARG A 143 -19.52 -12.13 9.67
N GLN A 144 -19.14 -11.84 8.44
CA GLN A 144 -18.29 -12.64 7.58
C GLN A 144 -17.00 -11.89 7.24
N PHE A 145 -15.99 -12.62 6.76
CA PHE A 145 -14.75 -12.07 6.26
C PHE A 145 -15.02 -11.16 5.05
N GLY A 146 -14.33 -10.01 4.97
CA GLY A 146 -14.56 -8.98 3.97
C GLY A 146 -14.09 -9.34 2.57
N TYR A 147 -14.30 -8.42 1.64
CA TYR A 147 -13.93 -8.54 0.23
C TYR A 147 -12.60 -7.81 -0.04
N ASN A 148 -11.94 -8.10 -1.14
CA ASN A 148 -10.68 -7.49 -1.59
C ASN A 148 -9.68 -7.27 -0.45
N ASN A 149 -9.06 -8.37 -0.08
CA ASN A 149 -8.05 -8.42 0.96
C ASN A 149 -6.79 -7.71 0.48
N ASP A 150 -6.22 -6.84 1.34
CA ASP A 150 -4.99 -6.13 1.09
C ASP A 150 -3.98 -6.42 2.20
N TYR A 151 -3.55 -5.40 2.97
CA TYR A 151 -2.61 -5.63 4.06
C TYR A 151 -2.96 -6.86 4.89
N THR A 152 -1.95 -7.65 5.17
CA THR A 152 -2.04 -8.84 5.99
C THR A 152 -0.94 -8.85 7.04
N GLU A 153 -1.27 -9.24 8.27
CA GLU A 153 -0.29 -9.52 9.33
C GLU A 153 -0.71 -10.77 10.09
N ILE A 154 0.26 -11.60 10.47
CA ILE A 154 0.04 -12.77 11.32
C ILE A 154 0.89 -12.67 12.58
N LEU A 155 0.27 -12.21 13.65
CA LEU A 155 0.89 -12.10 14.97
C LEU A 155 0.92 -13.46 15.64
N ARG A 156 2.08 -14.10 15.68
CA ARG A 156 2.27 -15.41 16.31
C ARG A 156 2.39 -15.29 17.84
N GLN A 157 1.68 -16.14 18.58
CA GLN A 157 1.92 -16.28 20.02
C GLN A 157 3.24 -17.05 20.26
N PRO A 158 3.88 -16.87 21.45
CA PRO A 158 5.18 -17.49 21.75
C PRO A 158 5.25 -19.02 21.60
N ASN A 159 4.13 -19.72 21.81
CA ASN A 159 4.06 -21.18 21.63
C ASN A 159 4.03 -21.63 20.16
N GLY A 160 3.88 -20.69 19.22
CA GLY A 160 3.80 -20.94 17.79
C GLY A 160 2.57 -21.72 17.30
N LYS A 161 1.60 -22.03 18.20
CA LYS A 161 0.38 -22.80 17.88
C LYS A 161 -0.86 -21.95 17.72
N LYS A 162 -0.83 -20.71 18.19
CA LYS A 162 -1.91 -19.73 18.07
C LYS A 162 -1.38 -18.44 17.48
N GLY A 163 -2.25 -17.71 16.81
CA GLY A 163 -1.94 -16.42 16.22
C GLY A 163 -3.18 -15.57 16.03
N LEU A 164 -2.96 -14.35 15.58
CA LEU A 164 -3.99 -13.45 15.12
C LEU A 164 -3.67 -13.08 13.67
N LEU A 165 -4.62 -13.27 12.78
CA LEU A 165 -4.60 -12.72 11.44
C LEU A 165 -5.33 -11.39 11.46
N ILE A 166 -4.68 -10.36 10.96
CA ILE A 166 -5.27 -9.05 10.70
C ILE A 166 -5.24 -8.82 9.20
N CYS A 167 -6.35 -8.32 8.65
CA CYS A 167 -6.47 -8.08 7.22
C CYS A 167 -7.29 -6.83 6.93
N ASN A 168 -6.83 -6.04 5.96
CA ASN A 168 -7.58 -4.93 5.37
C ASN A 168 -8.51 -5.44 4.26
N HIS A 169 -9.59 -4.70 3.99
CA HIS A 169 -10.54 -4.93 2.91
C HIS A 169 -10.81 -3.60 2.23
N GLU A 170 -10.26 -3.42 1.05
CA GLU A 170 -10.11 -2.09 0.42
C GLU A 170 -11.39 -1.63 -0.28
N TYR A 171 -11.88 -2.39 -1.26
CA TYR A 171 -13.07 -2.04 -2.05
C TYR A 171 -13.81 -3.32 -2.49
N VAL A 172 -14.81 -3.21 -3.37
CA VAL A 172 -15.63 -4.33 -3.87
C VAL A 172 -15.73 -4.34 -5.39
N ASN A 173 -15.99 -5.50 -5.97
CA ASN A 173 -16.23 -5.67 -7.41
C ASN A 173 -17.69 -6.10 -7.67
N PRO A 174 -18.65 -5.15 -7.72
CA PRO A 174 -20.07 -5.45 -7.85
C PRO A 174 -20.42 -6.32 -9.06
N GLN A 175 -19.70 -6.15 -10.18
CA GLN A 175 -19.94 -6.89 -11.41
C GLN A 175 -19.65 -8.40 -11.30
N ILE A 176 -18.80 -8.80 -10.33
CA ILE A 176 -18.50 -10.19 -10.00
C ILE A 176 -19.48 -10.71 -8.94
N MET A 177 -19.78 -9.87 -7.94
CA MET A 177 -20.56 -10.23 -6.77
C MET A 177 -22.05 -10.41 -7.08
N PHE A 178 -22.58 -9.66 -8.06
CA PHE A 178 -24.02 -9.58 -8.33
C PHE A 178 -24.34 -9.59 -9.83
N PRO A 179 -25.59 -10.02 -10.20
CA PRO A 179 -26.11 -9.82 -11.53
C PRO A 179 -26.03 -8.36 -11.97
N ALA A 180 -25.88 -8.10 -13.28
CA ALA A 180 -25.59 -6.76 -13.82
C ALA A 180 -26.61 -5.69 -13.43
N ALA A 181 -27.90 -6.05 -13.35
CA ALA A 181 -28.96 -5.13 -12.94
C ALA A 181 -29.64 -5.60 -11.65
N PRO A 182 -29.89 -4.72 -10.67
CA PRO A 182 -30.77 -5.04 -9.55
C PRO A 182 -32.20 -5.18 -10.06
N ALA A 183 -32.99 -6.08 -9.45
CA ALA A 183 -34.40 -6.27 -9.81
C ALA A 183 -35.30 -5.13 -9.30
N SER A 184 -34.82 -4.34 -8.33
CA SER A 184 -35.55 -3.21 -7.74
C SER A 184 -34.61 -2.24 -7.04
N ALA A 185 -35.12 -1.03 -6.75
CA ALA A 185 -34.41 -0.04 -5.92
C ALA A 185 -34.08 -0.56 -4.50
N ALA A 186 -34.94 -1.43 -3.95
CA ALA A 186 -34.69 -2.06 -2.65
C ALA A 186 -33.51 -3.03 -2.71
N GLU A 187 -33.39 -3.83 -3.78
CA GLU A 187 -32.22 -4.71 -3.99
C GLU A 187 -30.94 -3.88 -4.20
N GLU A 188 -31.05 -2.78 -4.94
CA GLU A 188 -29.90 -1.89 -5.14
C GLU A 188 -29.39 -1.30 -3.82
N ALA A 189 -30.29 -0.82 -2.95
CA ALA A 189 -29.97 -0.37 -1.60
C ALA A 189 -29.38 -1.49 -0.74
N GLN A 190 -29.91 -2.72 -0.85
CA GLN A 190 -29.36 -3.88 -0.17
C GLN A 190 -27.91 -4.17 -0.62
N ARG A 191 -27.63 -4.12 -1.93
CA ARG A 191 -26.27 -4.31 -2.48
C ARG A 191 -25.30 -3.26 -1.92
N ARG A 192 -25.69 -1.97 -1.88
CA ARG A 192 -24.88 -0.92 -1.25
C ARG A 192 -24.63 -1.18 0.23
N GLY A 193 -25.62 -1.71 0.95
CA GLY A 193 -25.45 -2.14 2.34
C GLY A 193 -24.46 -3.31 2.49
N ILE A 194 -24.42 -4.27 1.56
CA ILE A 194 -23.44 -5.35 1.52
C ILE A 194 -22.04 -4.75 1.29
N PHE A 195 -21.89 -3.84 0.33
CA PHE A 195 -20.59 -3.21 0.03
C PHE A 195 -20.01 -2.48 1.24
N ARG A 196 -20.82 -1.69 1.96
CA ARG A 196 -20.39 -1.03 3.19
C ARG A 196 -19.91 -1.99 4.28
N ASN A 197 -20.46 -3.21 4.34
CA ASN A 197 -20.06 -4.23 5.29
C ASN A 197 -18.93 -5.14 4.77
N ALA A 198 -18.59 -5.08 3.48
CA ALA A 198 -17.55 -5.90 2.88
C ALA A 198 -16.15 -5.28 3.00
N VAL A 199 -16.05 -3.96 3.24
CA VAL A 199 -14.80 -3.20 3.38
C VAL A 199 -14.40 -2.99 4.84
N GLY A 200 -13.22 -2.37 5.07
CA GLY A 200 -12.69 -2.07 6.39
C GLY A 200 -11.60 -3.05 6.82
N MET A 201 -11.67 -3.59 8.05
CA MET A 201 -10.64 -4.49 8.58
C MET A 201 -11.24 -5.71 9.28
N THR A 202 -10.48 -6.79 9.35
CA THR A 202 -10.81 -7.99 10.13
C THR A 202 -9.66 -8.37 11.05
N VAL A 203 -10.00 -8.80 12.27
CA VAL A 203 -9.11 -9.57 13.16
C VAL A 203 -9.74 -10.94 13.35
N VAL A 204 -8.93 -12.01 13.22
CA VAL A 204 -9.40 -13.38 13.43
C VAL A 204 -8.34 -14.24 14.10
N GLU A 205 -8.77 -15.05 15.06
CA GLU A 205 -7.89 -16.01 15.75
C GLU A 205 -7.52 -17.16 14.81
N LEU A 206 -6.25 -17.57 14.88
CA LEU A 206 -5.68 -18.71 14.17
C LEU A 206 -5.20 -19.78 15.15
N GLU A 207 -5.26 -21.05 14.70
CA GLU A 207 -4.65 -22.18 15.40
C GLU A 207 -4.03 -23.18 14.43
N ARG A 208 -3.09 -23.98 14.95
CA ARG A 208 -2.47 -25.13 14.27
C ARG A 208 -1.94 -26.12 15.31
N GLU A 209 -1.75 -27.37 14.91
CA GLU A 209 -1.30 -28.40 15.87
C GLU A 209 0.17 -28.23 16.25
N HIS A 210 1.04 -27.91 15.26
CA HIS A 210 2.48 -27.74 15.48
C HIS A 210 3.02 -26.51 14.76
N LYS A 211 4.10 -25.94 15.31
CA LYS A 211 4.85 -24.85 14.66
C LYS A 211 5.32 -25.29 13.27
N GLY A 212 5.12 -24.42 12.25
CA GLY A 212 5.48 -24.68 10.85
C GLY A 212 4.42 -25.42 10.05
N GLU A 213 3.32 -25.84 10.67
CA GLU A 213 2.15 -26.38 9.95
C GLU A 213 1.24 -25.24 9.47
N PRO A 214 0.38 -25.52 8.45
CA PRO A 214 -0.62 -24.58 8.00
C PRO A 214 -1.55 -24.14 9.12
N TRP A 215 -1.98 -22.88 9.04
CA TRP A 215 -2.94 -22.29 9.95
C TRP A 215 -4.38 -22.61 9.54
N ASP A 216 -5.23 -22.84 10.54
CA ASP A 216 -6.67 -22.81 10.43
C ASP A 216 -7.23 -21.59 11.18
N TYR A 217 -8.26 -20.89 10.63
CA TYR A 217 -8.93 -19.83 11.36
C TYR A 217 -9.98 -20.38 12.34
N ILE A 218 -10.15 -19.69 13.47
CA ILE A 218 -11.12 -20.10 14.52
C ILE A 218 -12.41 -19.33 14.33
N ARG A 219 -13.47 -20.01 13.86
CA ARG A 219 -14.82 -19.46 13.86
C ARG A 219 -15.30 -19.27 15.30
N GLY A 220 -15.77 -18.06 15.62
CA GLY A 220 -16.25 -17.72 16.97
C GLY A 220 -15.14 -17.46 17.98
N GLY A 221 -13.91 -17.23 17.53
CA GLY A 221 -12.81 -16.81 18.38
C GLY A 221 -13.15 -15.53 19.15
N LYS A 222 -12.67 -15.40 20.38
CA LYS A 222 -13.03 -14.30 21.31
C LYS A 222 -12.47 -12.95 20.85
N LEU A 223 -11.36 -12.97 20.09
CA LEU A 223 -10.71 -11.79 19.53
C LEU A 223 -11.19 -11.46 18.12
N ASN A 224 -12.05 -12.32 17.53
CA ASN A 224 -12.59 -12.06 16.20
C ASN A 224 -13.38 -10.75 16.18
N ARG A 225 -13.05 -9.89 15.20
CA ARG A 225 -13.62 -8.55 15.10
C ARG A 225 -13.75 -8.13 13.64
N ARG A 226 -14.88 -7.47 13.31
CA ARG A 226 -15.04 -6.69 12.09
C ARG A 226 -15.00 -5.21 12.43
N ILE A 227 -14.27 -4.45 11.64
CA ILE A 227 -14.17 -2.98 11.70
C ILE A 227 -14.61 -2.47 10.34
N THR A 228 -15.69 -1.69 10.31
CA THR A 228 -16.40 -1.29 9.08
C THR A 228 -16.66 0.21 9.08
N VAL A 229 -17.40 0.69 8.08
CA VAL A 229 -17.85 2.09 7.97
C VAL A 229 -18.75 2.54 9.15
N ASP A 230 -19.23 1.63 9.98
CA ASP A 230 -20.09 1.92 11.14
C ASP A 230 -19.34 1.80 12.48
N THR A 231 -18.05 1.44 12.46
CA THR A 231 -17.21 1.41 13.65
C THR A 231 -16.81 2.82 14.07
N THR A 232 -16.99 3.17 15.35
CA THR A 232 -16.57 4.47 15.88
C THR A 232 -15.07 4.51 16.09
N PHE A 233 -14.41 5.54 15.58
CA PHE A 233 -12.99 5.87 15.78
C PHE A 233 -12.82 7.11 16.62
N GLU A 234 -11.75 7.19 17.41
CA GLU A 234 -11.25 8.41 18.03
C GLU A 234 -10.33 9.13 17.04
N LEU A 235 -10.64 10.41 16.76
CA LEU A 235 -9.75 11.28 16.00
C LEU A 235 -8.71 11.87 16.93
N THR A 236 -7.42 11.66 16.66
CA THR A 236 -6.29 12.12 17.50
C THR A 236 -5.45 13.17 16.79
N GLY A 237 -4.57 13.83 17.52
CA GLY A 237 -3.66 14.83 16.98
C GLY A 237 -4.24 16.26 16.93
N PRO A 238 -3.49 17.22 16.38
CA PRO A 238 -3.84 18.65 16.46
C PRO A 238 -5.10 19.05 15.68
N LEU A 239 -5.54 18.23 14.74
CA LEU A 239 -6.77 18.50 13.97
C LEU A 239 -8.04 18.10 14.74
N ALA A 240 -7.92 17.17 15.71
CA ALA A 240 -9.06 16.71 16.50
C ALA A 240 -9.73 17.86 17.27
N GLY A 241 -11.04 18.04 17.05
CA GLY A 241 -11.83 19.11 17.67
C GLY A 241 -11.76 20.46 16.93
N SER A 242 -10.98 20.57 15.84
CA SER A 242 -10.99 21.78 15.01
C SER A 242 -12.25 21.89 14.16
N ASP A 243 -12.53 23.10 13.67
CA ASP A 243 -13.71 23.35 12.82
C ASP A 243 -13.64 22.62 11.47
N PHE A 244 -12.46 22.18 11.03
CA PHE A 244 -12.28 21.39 9.81
C PHE A 244 -12.88 19.98 9.86
N VAL A 245 -13.13 19.44 11.06
CA VAL A 245 -13.59 18.06 11.27
C VAL A 245 -14.89 17.93 12.08
N LYS A 246 -15.53 19.05 12.40
CA LYS A 246 -16.86 19.06 13.03
C LYS A 246 -17.96 18.81 12.01
N THR A 247 -18.93 17.98 12.39
CA THR A 247 -20.17 17.73 11.63
C THR A 247 -21.37 17.84 12.56
N ALA A 248 -22.60 17.83 12.01
CA ALA A 248 -23.80 17.85 12.83
C ALA A 248 -23.90 16.60 13.73
N ALA A 249 -23.44 15.44 13.24
CA ALA A 249 -23.42 14.20 14.01
C ALA A 249 -22.31 14.17 15.08
N ASP A 250 -21.22 14.92 14.88
CA ASP A 250 -20.12 15.06 15.83
C ASP A 250 -19.69 16.53 15.97
N PRO A 251 -20.42 17.34 16.76
CA PRO A 251 -20.05 18.72 17.03
C PRO A 251 -18.73 18.87 17.80
N SER A 252 -18.26 17.78 18.42
CA SER A 252 -16.95 17.78 19.11
C SER A 252 -15.79 17.68 18.16
N GLY A 253 -15.98 17.13 16.94
CA GLY A 253 -14.94 16.86 15.97
C GLY A 253 -13.88 15.84 16.46
N ARG A 254 -14.28 14.88 17.30
CA ARG A 254 -13.38 13.92 17.94
C ARG A 254 -13.74 12.46 17.71
N ARG A 255 -14.93 12.19 17.21
CA ARG A 255 -15.43 10.84 16.95
C ARG A 255 -15.92 10.73 15.52
N VAL A 256 -15.33 9.84 14.75
CA VAL A 256 -15.71 9.60 13.38
C VAL A 256 -16.21 8.17 13.21
N GLN A 257 -17.27 7.99 12.44
CA GLN A 257 -17.76 6.66 12.09
C GLN A 257 -17.08 6.18 10.80
N GLY A 258 -16.43 5.04 10.90
CA GLY A 258 -15.92 4.30 9.77
C GLY A 258 -14.47 4.51 9.41
N THR A 259 -13.99 3.57 8.61
CA THR A 259 -12.76 3.61 7.84
C THR A 259 -13.04 3.10 6.44
N LEU A 260 -12.31 3.57 5.44
CA LEU A 260 -12.55 3.34 4.02
C LEU A 260 -11.25 3.20 3.27
N GLY A 261 -11.27 2.43 2.15
CA GLY A 261 -10.12 2.30 1.28
C GLY A 261 -8.89 1.79 2.04
N ASN A 262 -9.11 0.87 2.98
CA ASN A 262 -8.06 0.27 3.79
C ASN A 262 -7.19 -0.59 2.88
N CYS A 263 -6.09 0.00 2.39
CA CYS A 263 -5.14 -0.60 1.48
C CYS A 263 -4.02 -1.29 2.26
N SER A 264 -2.78 -0.86 2.13
CA SER A 264 -1.66 -1.39 2.89
C SER A 264 -1.68 -0.91 4.36
N GLY A 265 -0.66 -1.28 5.12
CA GLY A 265 -0.61 -1.00 6.55
C GLY A 265 0.80 -1.15 7.12
N GLY A 266 0.87 -1.47 8.40
CA GLY A 266 2.11 -1.79 9.10
C GLY A 266 1.87 -2.25 10.51
N SER A 267 2.77 -3.08 11.03
CA SER A 267 2.79 -3.45 12.43
C SER A 267 3.67 -2.51 13.23
N THR A 268 3.23 -2.16 14.44
CA THR A 268 4.01 -1.28 15.31
C THR A 268 4.88 -2.07 16.27
N PRO A 269 6.02 -1.50 16.72
CA PRO A 269 6.86 -2.12 17.75
C PRO A 269 6.17 -2.33 19.11
N TRP A 270 4.96 -1.82 19.29
CA TRP A 270 4.15 -1.99 20.51
C TRP A 270 2.95 -2.90 20.32
N GLY A 271 2.86 -3.61 19.17
CA GLY A 271 1.88 -4.66 18.94
C GLY A 271 0.49 -4.18 18.55
N THR A 272 0.39 -3.01 17.93
CA THR A 272 -0.83 -2.54 17.24
C THR A 272 -0.64 -2.60 15.73
N ILE A 273 -1.73 -2.47 14.99
CA ILE A 273 -1.73 -2.49 13.52
C ILE A 273 -2.17 -1.12 13.00
N LEU A 274 -1.42 -0.62 12.04
CA LEU A 274 -1.74 0.57 11.27
C LEU A 274 -2.36 0.17 9.92
N SER A 275 -3.28 0.99 9.42
CA SER A 275 -3.87 0.83 8.09
C SER A 275 -4.01 2.19 7.42
N GLY A 276 -3.68 2.29 6.14
CA GLY A 276 -3.88 3.47 5.33
C GLY A 276 -5.31 3.61 4.84
N GLU A 277 -5.85 4.82 4.85
CA GLU A 277 -7.09 5.17 4.15
C GLU A 277 -6.71 5.80 2.82
N GLU A 278 -6.66 4.99 1.76
CA GLU A 278 -6.10 5.40 0.48
C GLU A 278 -7.10 6.17 -0.39
N ASN A 279 -7.90 5.51 -1.17
CA ASN A 279 -8.77 6.13 -2.19
C ASN A 279 -10.09 6.71 -1.63
N PHE A 280 -10.05 7.28 -0.41
CA PHE A 280 -11.22 7.80 0.31
C PHE A 280 -12.05 8.83 -0.48
N ASN A 281 -11.43 9.59 -1.38
CA ASN A 281 -12.10 10.61 -2.19
C ASN A 281 -13.20 10.02 -3.10
N GLY A 282 -13.06 8.77 -3.54
CA GLY A 282 -14.05 8.07 -4.37
C GLY A 282 -15.35 7.73 -3.67
N PHE A 283 -15.41 7.87 -2.34
CA PHE A 283 -16.60 7.56 -1.53
C PHE A 283 -17.46 8.79 -1.19
N PHE A 284 -16.94 10.01 -1.38
CA PHE A 284 -17.63 11.23 -1.01
C PHE A 284 -18.04 12.06 -2.23
N ARG A 285 -19.27 12.55 -2.21
CA ARG A 285 -19.72 13.58 -3.14
C ARG A 285 -19.60 14.93 -2.46
N THR A 286 -18.84 15.86 -3.03
CA THR A 286 -18.66 17.24 -2.53
C THR A 286 -19.17 18.25 -3.54
N ASN A 287 -19.07 19.55 -3.26
CA ASN A 287 -19.34 20.57 -4.26
C ASN A 287 -18.25 20.67 -5.35
N GLY A 288 -17.06 20.13 -5.11
CA GLY A 288 -15.96 20.04 -6.08
C GLY A 288 -15.38 21.38 -6.55
N THR A 289 -15.71 22.48 -5.89
CA THR A 289 -15.41 23.84 -6.40
C THR A 289 -14.21 24.51 -5.74
N SER A 290 -13.80 24.06 -4.56
CA SER A 290 -12.66 24.62 -3.86
C SER A 290 -11.32 24.16 -4.49
N VAL A 291 -10.23 24.85 -4.18
CA VAL A 291 -8.87 24.44 -4.57
C VAL A 291 -8.53 23.12 -3.87
N GLU A 292 -8.94 22.99 -2.62
CA GLU A 292 -8.73 21.83 -1.78
C GLU A 292 -9.48 20.61 -2.36
N ASP A 293 -10.76 20.75 -2.69
CA ASP A 293 -11.53 19.66 -3.30
C ASP A 293 -10.83 19.15 -4.57
N ARG A 294 -10.45 20.05 -5.48
CA ARG A 294 -9.77 19.68 -6.73
C ARG A 294 -8.43 18.99 -6.48
N ARG A 295 -7.66 19.48 -5.48
CA ARG A 295 -6.35 18.88 -5.15
C ARG A 295 -6.48 17.45 -4.61
N TYR A 296 -7.62 17.12 -4.02
CA TYR A 296 -7.93 15.80 -3.50
C TYR A 296 -8.78 14.94 -4.45
N GLY A 297 -9.15 15.45 -5.62
CA GLY A 297 -10.00 14.73 -6.56
C GLY A 297 -11.44 14.54 -6.06
N LEU A 298 -11.90 15.42 -5.17
CA LEU A 298 -13.27 15.46 -4.68
C LEU A 298 -14.15 16.24 -5.67
N GLU A 299 -15.28 15.68 -6.08
CA GLU A 299 -16.09 16.19 -7.19
C GLU A 299 -17.58 16.23 -6.85
N ASP A 300 -18.37 17.08 -7.54
CA ASP A 300 -19.84 17.01 -7.54
C ASP A 300 -20.31 16.04 -8.62
N LYS A 301 -20.12 14.75 -8.36
CA LYS A 301 -20.71 13.68 -9.16
C LYS A 301 -21.15 12.53 -8.25
N ALA A 302 -22.09 11.72 -8.73
CA ALA A 302 -22.43 10.48 -8.06
C ALA A 302 -21.19 9.60 -7.90
N THR A 303 -20.98 9.05 -6.71
CA THR A 303 -19.87 8.15 -6.45
C THR A 303 -20.09 6.80 -7.12
N ALA A 304 -19.00 6.07 -7.44
CA ALA A 304 -19.11 4.75 -8.07
C ALA A 304 -19.89 3.75 -7.22
N MET A 305 -19.81 3.88 -5.90
CA MET A 305 -20.51 3.00 -4.94
C MET A 305 -21.91 3.44 -4.59
N GLY A 306 -22.27 4.70 -4.87
CA GLY A 306 -23.61 5.27 -4.61
C GLY A 306 -23.99 5.32 -3.13
N TRP A 307 -23.02 5.35 -2.20
CA TRP A 307 -23.31 5.31 -0.77
C TRP A 307 -24.02 6.56 -0.27
N GLU A 308 -23.80 7.70 -0.93
CA GLU A 308 -24.49 8.97 -0.67
C GLU A 308 -26.01 8.91 -0.86
N LEU A 309 -26.52 7.87 -1.54
CA LEU A 309 -27.95 7.68 -1.75
C LEU A 309 -28.68 7.13 -0.51
N ASP A 310 -27.95 6.41 0.34
CA ASP A 310 -28.53 5.74 1.52
C ASP A 310 -27.99 6.31 2.84
N ASP A 311 -26.82 6.94 2.82
CA ASP A 311 -26.13 7.42 4.02
C ASP A 311 -25.64 8.85 3.80
N PRO A 312 -26.27 9.83 4.49
CA PRO A 312 -25.97 11.25 4.29
C PRO A 312 -24.52 11.64 4.65
N ARG A 313 -23.78 10.79 5.38
CA ARG A 313 -22.38 11.04 5.68
C ARG A 313 -21.52 11.14 4.41
N PHE A 314 -21.90 10.43 3.35
CA PHE A 314 -21.16 10.41 2.09
C PHE A 314 -21.57 11.53 1.11
N ASP A 315 -22.60 12.35 1.48
CA ASP A 315 -22.95 13.56 0.76
C ASP A 315 -22.47 14.82 1.50
N ALA A 316 -21.23 15.19 1.25
CA ALA A 316 -20.59 16.35 1.88
C ALA A 316 -20.97 17.70 1.25
N ARG A 317 -21.99 17.75 0.37
CA ARG A 317 -22.53 19.02 -0.18
C ARG A 317 -23.42 19.73 0.84
N GLY A 318 -24.08 18.96 1.69
CA GLY A 318 -24.95 19.48 2.74
C GLY A 318 -24.19 20.09 3.91
N ALA A 319 -24.82 21.07 4.60
CA ALA A 319 -24.17 21.74 5.73
C ALA A 319 -23.83 20.78 6.88
N ASP A 320 -24.67 19.74 7.11
CA ASP A 320 -24.51 18.81 8.23
C ASP A 320 -23.27 17.94 8.13
N TYR A 321 -22.86 17.58 6.90
CA TYR A 321 -21.71 16.67 6.64
C TYR A 321 -20.65 17.30 5.75
N ARG A 322 -20.63 18.62 5.57
CA ARG A 322 -19.66 19.34 4.73
C ARG A 322 -18.20 18.95 4.98
N ASN A 323 -17.87 18.71 6.25
CA ASN A 323 -16.52 18.35 6.66
C ASN A 323 -16.28 16.85 6.76
N GLU A 324 -17.24 15.99 6.41
CA GLU A 324 -17.06 14.55 6.62
C GLU A 324 -15.89 14.00 5.81
N ALA A 325 -15.71 14.41 4.55
CA ALA A 325 -14.56 14.00 3.74
C ALA A 325 -13.20 14.38 4.35
N ASN A 326 -13.13 15.43 5.19
CA ASN A 326 -11.91 15.83 5.90
C ASN A 326 -11.53 14.90 7.05
N ARG A 327 -12.37 13.95 7.40
CA ARG A 327 -12.21 13.01 8.51
C ARG A 327 -11.65 11.65 8.05
N PHE A 328 -11.32 11.56 6.75
CA PHE A 328 -10.77 10.38 6.08
C PHE A 328 -9.51 10.73 5.29
N GLY A 329 -8.73 9.71 4.95
CA GLY A 329 -7.41 9.87 4.33
C GLY A 329 -6.29 9.98 5.38
N TYR A 330 -6.42 9.25 6.47
CA TYR A 330 -5.46 9.18 7.56
C TYR A 330 -4.97 7.76 7.79
N ILE A 331 -3.94 7.62 8.62
CA ILE A 331 -3.56 6.32 9.18
C ILE A 331 -4.47 6.02 10.36
N VAL A 332 -5.08 4.83 10.33
CA VAL A 332 -5.85 4.29 11.45
C VAL A 332 -5.02 3.28 12.25
N GLU A 333 -5.23 3.20 13.56
CA GLU A 333 -4.56 2.27 14.48
C GLU A 333 -5.58 1.43 15.23
N ILE A 334 -5.36 0.12 15.25
CA ILE A 334 -6.15 -0.84 16.01
C ILE A 334 -5.29 -1.65 16.97
N ASP A 335 -5.85 -1.99 18.14
CA ASP A 335 -5.27 -3.02 19.03
C ASP A 335 -5.94 -4.37 18.72
N PRO A 336 -5.26 -5.31 18.04
CA PRO A 336 -5.85 -6.58 17.65
C PRO A 336 -6.07 -7.52 18.83
N GLU A 337 -5.37 -7.32 19.96
CA GLU A 337 -5.52 -8.12 21.17
C GLU A 337 -6.67 -7.62 22.07
N ASN A 338 -7.24 -6.44 21.79
CA ASN A 338 -8.35 -5.88 22.55
C ASN A 338 -9.55 -5.55 21.64
N PRO A 339 -10.46 -6.50 21.40
CA PRO A 339 -11.60 -6.32 20.49
C PRO A 339 -12.59 -5.25 20.95
N ARG A 340 -12.51 -4.78 22.20
CA ARG A 340 -13.36 -3.71 22.76
C ARG A 340 -12.69 -2.33 22.73
N SER A 341 -11.43 -2.24 22.33
CA SER A 341 -10.75 -0.95 22.20
C SER A 341 -11.40 -0.09 21.11
N THR A 342 -11.45 1.22 21.33
CA THR A 342 -11.82 2.17 20.29
C THR A 342 -10.62 2.38 19.36
N PRO A 343 -10.74 2.11 18.05
CA PRO A 343 -9.69 2.42 17.08
C PRO A 343 -9.43 3.92 17.00
N ARG A 344 -8.24 4.30 16.49
CA ARG A 344 -7.81 5.69 16.38
C ARG A 344 -7.52 6.07 14.94
N LYS A 345 -7.72 7.36 14.61
CA LYS A 345 -7.20 7.98 13.38
C LYS A 345 -6.18 9.06 13.75
N HIS A 346 -4.99 8.98 13.18
CA HIS A 346 -3.84 9.84 13.52
C HIS A 346 -3.70 10.99 12.53
N THR A 347 -4.23 12.16 12.87
CA THR A 347 -4.15 13.34 11.99
C THR A 347 -2.75 13.94 11.89
N SER A 348 -1.87 13.65 12.83
CA SER A 348 -0.50 14.16 12.84
C SER A 348 0.37 13.64 11.70
N LEU A 349 -0.03 12.52 11.07
CA LEU A 349 0.66 11.97 9.89
C LEU A 349 0.26 12.67 8.59
N GLY A 350 -0.67 13.64 8.65
CA GLY A 350 -1.20 14.35 7.48
C GLY A 350 -2.36 13.61 6.81
N ARG A 351 -3.04 14.29 5.89
CA ARG A 351 -4.15 13.76 5.09
C ARG A 351 -3.76 13.66 3.63
N PHE A 352 -3.74 12.45 3.10
CA PHE A 352 -3.50 12.13 1.69
C PHE A 352 -3.96 10.68 1.42
N LYS A 353 -3.75 10.15 0.23
CA LYS A 353 -4.03 8.74 -0.09
C LYS A 353 -2.93 7.87 0.52
N HIS A 354 -3.05 7.63 1.82
CA HIS A 354 -2.12 6.77 2.51
C HIS A 354 -2.24 5.33 2.01
N GLU A 355 -1.20 4.86 1.37
CA GLU A 355 -1.07 3.43 1.09
C GLU A 355 -0.98 2.66 2.41
N GLY A 356 0.00 2.97 3.22
CA GLY A 356 0.21 2.44 4.57
C GLY A 356 1.14 3.33 5.38
N ALA A 357 1.53 2.87 6.57
CA ALA A 357 2.59 3.50 7.36
C ALA A 357 3.38 2.46 8.14
N ASN A 358 4.70 2.52 8.03
CA ASN A 358 5.61 1.60 8.70
C ASN A 358 6.52 2.33 9.68
N VAL A 359 6.67 1.75 10.86
CA VAL A 359 7.31 2.40 12.02
C VAL A 359 8.63 1.75 12.36
N ILE A 360 9.66 2.58 12.52
CA ILE A 360 10.95 2.22 13.13
C ILE A 360 11.18 3.04 14.40
N ILE A 361 11.84 2.45 15.40
CA ILE A 361 12.30 3.19 16.57
C ILE A 361 13.74 3.63 16.31
N ALA A 362 13.96 4.93 16.25
CA ALA A 362 15.29 5.53 16.10
C ALA A 362 16.14 5.32 17.38
N ASP A 363 17.46 5.40 17.26
CA ASP A 363 18.40 5.21 18.39
C ASP A 363 18.14 6.17 19.54
N ASN A 364 17.61 7.36 19.27
CA ASN A 364 17.22 8.33 20.29
C ASN A 364 15.88 7.98 20.97
N GLY A 365 15.24 6.88 20.59
CA GLY A 365 13.99 6.36 21.15
C GLY A 365 12.72 6.95 20.53
N LYS A 366 12.79 7.84 19.56
CA LYS A 366 11.60 8.34 18.87
C LYS A 366 11.03 7.31 17.89
N ALA A 367 9.72 7.27 17.77
CA ALA A 367 9.07 6.53 16.70
C ALA A 367 9.09 7.37 15.42
N VAL A 368 9.50 6.75 14.31
CA VAL A 368 9.52 7.36 12.98
C VAL A 368 8.63 6.54 12.08
N ALA A 369 7.65 7.16 11.43
CA ALA A 369 6.77 6.53 10.46
C ALA A 369 7.03 7.08 9.06
N TYR A 370 7.09 6.19 8.08
CA TYR A 370 7.17 6.53 6.66
C TYR A 370 5.87 6.15 5.97
N SER A 371 5.41 6.98 5.02
CA SER A 371 4.17 6.75 4.29
C SER A 371 4.24 7.33 2.88
N GLY A 372 3.72 6.61 1.89
CA GLY A 372 3.57 7.05 0.52
C GLY A 372 2.18 7.63 0.26
N ASP A 373 2.08 8.58 -0.68
CA ASP A 373 0.82 9.06 -1.25
C ASP A 373 0.64 8.41 -2.63
N ASP A 374 -0.28 7.45 -2.74
CA ASP A 374 -0.53 6.72 -3.99
C ASP A 374 -1.34 7.56 -4.98
N GLU A 375 -0.74 8.62 -5.47
CA GLU A 375 -1.25 9.39 -6.59
C GLU A 375 -0.10 9.86 -7.49
N ARG A 376 -0.37 10.02 -8.78
CA ARG A 376 0.62 10.52 -9.74
C ARG A 376 1.12 11.88 -9.35
N PHE A 377 2.45 12.00 -9.29
CA PHE A 377 3.14 13.24 -8.94
C PHE A 377 2.93 13.69 -7.50
N ASP A 378 2.36 12.85 -6.63
CA ASP A 378 2.32 13.10 -5.21
C ASP A 378 3.58 12.57 -4.50
N TYR A 379 3.62 12.50 -3.19
CA TYR A 379 4.84 12.69 -2.44
C TYR A 379 5.11 11.54 -1.46
N LEU A 380 6.36 11.48 -0.99
CA LEU A 380 6.81 10.64 0.11
C LEU A 380 6.88 11.45 1.40
N TYR A 381 6.32 10.93 2.50
CA TYR A 381 6.25 11.61 3.79
C TYR A 381 6.96 10.86 4.90
N LYS A 382 7.41 11.63 5.92
CA LYS A 382 7.98 11.11 7.16
C LYS A 382 7.40 11.84 8.35
N PHE A 383 7.00 11.06 9.37
CA PHE A 383 6.60 11.57 10.68
C PHE A 383 7.60 11.15 11.74
N VAL A 384 7.92 12.05 12.68
CA VAL A 384 8.81 11.80 13.81
C VAL A 384 8.10 12.16 15.10
N SER A 385 7.89 11.17 15.99
CA SER A 385 7.14 11.38 17.23
C SER A 385 7.81 12.42 18.16
N LYS A 386 6.99 13.15 18.88
CA LYS A 386 7.46 14.05 19.94
C LYS A 386 8.03 13.29 21.13
N ASN A 387 7.29 12.28 21.58
CA ASN A 387 7.64 11.44 22.73
C ASN A 387 8.44 10.21 22.30
N LYS A 388 9.11 9.59 23.27
CA LYS A 388 9.92 8.39 23.04
C LYS A 388 9.15 7.12 23.35
N TYR A 389 9.49 6.07 22.64
CA TYR A 389 9.03 4.71 22.90
C TYR A 389 9.44 4.25 24.30
N LYS A 390 8.54 3.56 24.97
CA LYS A 390 8.77 2.91 26.26
C LYS A 390 8.53 1.42 26.16
N LYS A 391 9.57 0.63 26.42
CA LYS A 391 9.46 -0.83 26.40
C LYS A 391 8.36 -1.28 27.36
N ASN A 392 7.48 -2.18 26.93
CA ASN A 392 6.38 -2.78 27.69
C ASN A 392 5.30 -1.77 28.18
N ASP A 393 5.22 -0.57 27.61
CA ASP A 393 4.17 0.40 27.92
C ASP A 393 3.32 0.66 26.67
N LYS A 394 2.48 -0.33 26.30
CA LYS A 394 1.61 -0.27 25.10
C LYS A 394 0.70 0.95 25.12
N ALA A 395 0.13 1.27 26.30
CA ALA A 395 -0.79 2.40 26.43
C ALA A 395 -0.11 3.74 26.14
N HIS A 396 1.12 3.96 26.63
CA HIS A 396 1.93 5.13 26.28
C HIS A 396 2.30 5.11 24.80
N ASN A 397 2.77 3.97 24.28
CA ASN A 397 3.27 3.90 22.91
C ASN A 397 2.18 4.14 21.87
N MET A 398 0.94 3.76 22.13
CA MET A 398 -0.23 4.10 21.32
C MET A 398 -0.51 5.61 21.23
N THR A 399 0.17 6.46 22.03
CA THR A 399 0.09 7.92 21.91
C THR A 399 1.20 8.53 21.06
N LEU A 400 2.20 7.75 20.63
CA LEU A 400 3.39 8.26 19.94
C LEU A 400 3.06 8.90 18.59
N LEU A 401 2.03 8.42 17.90
CA LEU A 401 1.59 8.96 16.60
C LEU A 401 0.62 10.13 16.73
N THR A 402 0.32 10.59 17.96
CA THR A 402 -0.63 11.70 18.21
C THR A 402 0.04 13.07 18.08
N GLU A 403 1.31 13.21 18.43
CA GLU A 403 2.07 14.45 18.36
C GLU A 403 3.48 14.21 17.82
N GLY A 404 3.92 15.04 16.88
CA GLY A 404 5.24 14.95 16.30
C GLY A 404 5.48 15.97 15.21
N ASP A 405 6.58 15.77 14.49
CA ASP A 405 7.01 16.57 13.37
C ASP A 405 6.67 15.83 12.06
N LEU A 406 6.13 16.56 11.08
CA LEU A 406 5.77 16.03 9.76
C LEU A 406 6.66 16.66 8.69
N TYR A 407 7.17 15.81 7.80
CA TYR A 407 8.06 16.18 6.70
C TYR A 407 7.62 15.57 5.38
N VAL A 408 8.06 16.19 4.27
CA VAL A 408 7.91 15.66 2.90
C VAL A 408 9.27 15.60 2.21
N ALA A 409 9.47 14.62 1.34
CA ALA A 409 10.76 14.39 0.69
C ALA A 409 11.03 15.33 -0.49
N GLN A 410 12.27 15.80 -0.58
CA GLN A 410 12.84 16.43 -1.78
C GLN A 410 14.11 15.68 -2.17
N PHE A 411 14.14 15.21 -3.42
CA PHE A 411 15.26 14.46 -3.99
C PHE A 411 16.10 15.32 -4.92
N ALA A 412 17.40 15.04 -4.96
CA ALA A 412 18.34 15.61 -5.91
C ALA A 412 19.25 14.51 -6.44
N GLY A 413 19.33 14.37 -7.76
CA GLY A 413 20.15 13.36 -8.42
C GLY A 413 21.58 13.84 -8.67
N ASN A 414 22.54 12.93 -8.66
CA ASN A 414 23.96 13.21 -8.94
C ASN A 414 24.23 13.35 -10.45
N SER A 415 23.46 12.68 -11.28
CA SER A 415 23.60 12.62 -12.76
C SER A 415 22.39 13.21 -13.49
N ALA A 416 21.70 14.17 -12.90
CA ALA A 416 20.44 14.74 -13.43
C ALA A 416 20.55 15.27 -14.86
N GLY A 417 21.74 15.67 -15.32
CA GLY A 417 21.99 16.11 -16.71
C GLY A 417 21.97 14.99 -17.75
N GLU A 418 22.07 13.74 -17.34
CA GLU A 418 22.10 12.56 -18.21
C GLU A 418 20.72 11.89 -18.39
N ILE A 419 19.72 12.34 -17.63
CA ILE A 419 18.37 11.76 -17.66
C ILE A 419 17.62 12.24 -18.91
N ASP A 420 17.39 11.33 -19.85
CA ASP A 420 16.74 11.59 -21.12
C ASP A 420 15.29 11.08 -21.20
N GLY A 421 14.81 10.42 -20.14
CA GLY A 421 13.45 9.85 -20.06
C GLY A 421 13.32 8.43 -20.62
N THR A 422 14.40 7.81 -21.10
CA THR A 422 14.37 6.41 -21.56
C THR A 422 14.53 5.42 -20.42
N GLY A 423 15.11 5.83 -19.29
CA GLY A 423 15.51 4.96 -18.19
C GLY A 423 16.93 4.41 -18.37
N LYS A 424 17.69 4.93 -19.31
CA LYS A 424 19.10 4.58 -19.51
C LYS A 424 19.91 4.93 -18.28
N VAL A 425 20.73 3.98 -17.82
CA VAL A 425 21.59 4.15 -16.65
C VAL A 425 22.64 5.23 -16.93
N PRO A 426 22.86 6.20 -16.02
CA PRO A 426 23.92 7.20 -16.10
C PRO A 426 25.32 6.60 -16.30
N ALA A 427 26.28 7.42 -16.75
CA ALA A 427 27.64 6.99 -17.07
C ALA A 427 28.41 6.40 -15.86
N ASP A 428 28.06 6.80 -14.64
CA ASP A 428 28.63 6.24 -13.40
C ASP A 428 28.05 4.87 -13.00
N GLY A 429 27.09 4.34 -13.78
CA GLY A 429 26.52 2.99 -13.64
C GLY A 429 25.37 2.87 -12.64
N LYS A 430 24.79 3.95 -12.16
CA LYS A 430 23.70 3.94 -11.15
C LYS A 430 22.81 5.16 -11.25
N PHE A 431 21.65 5.07 -10.63
CA PHE A 431 20.78 6.20 -10.31
C PHE A 431 20.89 6.49 -8.83
N ASP A 432 21.44 7.63 -8.43
CA ASP A 432 21.62 7.96 -7.04
C ASP A 432 21.65 9.47 -6.77
N GLY A 433 21.67 9.81 -5.48
CA GLY A 433 21.75 11.21 -5.10
C GLY A 433 21.57 11.46 -3.61
N THR A 434 21.21 12.69 -3.29
CA THR A 434 20.94 13.15 -1.94
C THR A 434 19.49 13.62 -1.81
N GLY A 435 18.99 13.72 -0.59
CA GLY A 435 17.66 14.25 -0.35
C GLY A 435 17.55 15.01 0.97
N LYS A 436 16.45 15.72 1.10
CA LYS A 436 16.08 16.47 2.29
C LYS A 436 14.64 16.16 2.69
N TRP A 437 14.41 16.11 3.98
CA TRP A 437 13.08 16.11 4.56
C TRP A 437 12.66 17.56 4.82
N LEU A 438 11.80 18.10 3.94
CA LEU A 438 11.29 19.46 4.05
C LEU A 438 10.24 19.51 5.15
N PRO A 439 10.34 20.45 6.11
CA PRO A 439 9.40 20.51 7.23
C PRO A 439 8.02 21.02 6.79
N LEU A 440 6.97 20.33 7.23
CA LEU A 440 5.57 20.76 7.12
C LEU A 440 5.04 21.25 8.49
N VAL A 441 5.24 20.42 9.52
CA VAL A 441 4.96 20.76 10.93
C VAL A 441 6.18 20.42 11.76
N VAL A 442 6.70 21.35 12.54
CA VAL A 442 7.84 21.12 13.44
C VAL A 442 7.59 21.78 14.79
N ASN A 443 7.81 21.04 15.88
CA ASN A 443 7.57 21.51 17.25
C ASN A 443 6.15 22.09 17.45
N GLY A 444 5.14 21.49 16.84
CA GLY A 444 3.75 21.90 16.90
C GLY A 444 3.43 23.22 16.17
N LYS A 445 4.30 23.65 15.25
CA LYS A 445 4.12 24.86 14.43
C LYS A 445 4.16 24.50 12.94
N SER A 446 3.34 25.18 12.16
CA SER A 446 3.41 25.13 10.69
C SER A 446 4.74 25.72 10.22
N ALA A 447 5.40 25.01 9.30
CA ALA A 447 6.57 25.51 8.58
C ALA A 447 6.18 26.15 7.22
N ILE A 448 4.89 26.08 6.85
CA ILE A 448 4.36 26.57 5.59
C ILE A 448 3.77 27.96 5.77
N ALA A 449 4.32 28.95 5.06
CA ALA A 449 3.84 30.32 5.14
C ALA A 449 2.35 30.42 4.78
N GLY A 450 1.58 31.12 5.61
CA GLY A 450 0.16 31.34 5.39
C GLY A 450 -0.76 30.17 5.73
N MET A 451 -0.24 29.05 6.24
CA MET A 451 -1.04 27.91 6.70
C MET A 451 -0.89 27.70 8.21
N THR A 452 -2.00 27.48 8.90
CA THR A 452 -2.02 27.00 10.29
C THR A 452 -1.62 25.52 10.34
N VAL A 453 -1.32 24.99 11.52
CA VAL A 453 -1.05 23.54 11.71
C VAL A 453 -2.25 22.69 11.25
N GLN A 454 -3.46 23.13 11.57
CA GLN A 454 -4.69 22.43 11.18
C GLN A 454 -4.85 22.40 9.64
N GLU A 455 -4.58 23.51 8.97
CA GLU A 455 -4.60 23.55 7.50
C GLU A 455 -3.53 22.67 6.87
N VAL A 456 -2.32 22.64 7.41
CA VAL A 456 -1.26 21.73 6.95
C VAL A 456 -1.69 20.27 7.07
N LEU A 457 -2.35 19.89 8.18
CA LEU A 457 -2.72 18.49 8.45
C LEU A 457 -3.99 18.05 7.70
N VAL A 458 -4.92 18.95 7.37
CA VAL A 458 -6.09 18.62 6.57
C VAL A 458 -5.85 18.79 5.06
N TYR A 459 -4.93 19.67 4.68
CA TYR A 459 -4.55 19.96 3.30
C TYR A 459 -3.06 19.67 3.04
N THR A 460 -2.60 18.52 3.52
CA THR A 460 -1.18 18.13 3.51
C THR A 460 -0.58 18.15 2.11
N ARG A 461 -1.32 17.76 1.08
CA ARG A 461 -0.90 17.83 -0.33
C ARG A 461 -0.57 19.27 -0.75
N LEU A 462 -1.41 20.24 -0.40
CA LEU A 462 -1.17 21.66 -0.68
C LEU A 462 0.03 22.19 0.11
N ALA A 463 0.21 21.75 1.35
CA ALA A 463 1.39 22.11 2.15
C ALA A 463 2.67 21.58 1.52
N ALA A 464 2.67 20.35 1.00
CA ALA A 464 3.79 19.73 0.30
C ALA A 464 4.08 20.40 -1.05
N ASP A 465 3.03 20.82 -1.79
CA ASP A 465 3.14 21.64 -2.99
C ASP A 465 3.91 22.94 -2.66
N ASN A 466 3.51 23.64 -1.61
CA ASN A 466 4.13 24.89 -1.19
C ASN A 466 5.57 24.70 -0.66
N ALA A 467 5.88 23.54 -0.09
CA ALA A 467 7.22 23.22 0.38
C ALA A 467 8.21 22.91 -0.77
N GLY A 468 7.73 22.60 -1.97
CA GLY A 468 8.58 22.25 -3.12
C GLY A 468 9.07 20.81 -3.10
N ALA A 469 8.22 19.88 -2.68
CA ALA A 469 8.50 18.43 -2.64
C ALA A 469 8.72 17.84 -4.04
N THR A 470 9.48 16.74 -4.15
CA THR A 470 9.70 16.05 -5.42
C THR A 470 8.48 15.20 -5.80
N LYS A 471 7.99 15.42 -7.01
CA LYS A 471 6.88 14.67 -7.61
C LYS A 471 7.29 13.24 -7.94
N MET A 472 6.65 12.25 -7.33
CA MET A 472 6.98 10.83 -7.45
C MET A 472 6.02 10.09 -8.41
N ASP A 473 6.37 8.85 -8.74
CA ASP A 473 5.61 7.96 -9.61
C ASP A 473 4.73 7.00 -8.80
N ARG A 474 3.79 7.54 -8.00
CA ARG A 474 2.88 6.79 -7.13
C ARG A 474 3.67 5.97 -6.10
N CYS A 475 3.98 6.59 -4.98
CA CYS A 475 4.56 5.90 -3.84
C CYS A 475 3.48 5.02 -3.19
N GLU A 476 3.58 3.72 -3.43
CA GLU A 476 2.77 2.70 -2.77
C GLU A 476 3.35 2.42 -1.37
N ASP A 477 3.76 1.19 -1.07
CA ASP A 477 4.31 0.88 0.25
C ASP A 477 5.71 1.48 0.48
N VAL A 478 5.97 1.85 1.73
CA VAL A 478 7.25 2.40 2.22
C VAL A 478 7.69 1.64 3.44
N GLN A 479 8.69 0.77 3.28
CA GLN A 479 9.12 -0.16 4.32
C GLN A 479 10.54 0.13 4.83
N PRO A 480 10.74 0.43 6.13
CA PRO A 480 12.05 0.41 6.75
C PRO A 480 12.52 -1.04 6.98
N ASN A 481 13.71 -1.36 6.52
CA ASN A 481 14.39 -2.60 6.87
C ASN A 481 14.89 -2.49 8.32
N LEU A 482 14.26 -3.18 9.25
CA LEU A 482 14.57 -3.09 10.67
C LEU A 482 15.98 -3.60 11.02
N LYS A 483 16.62 -4.37 10.12
CA LYS A 483 17.99 -4.88 10.29
C LYS A 483 19.04 -3.84 9.92
N THR A 484 18.79 -3.02 8.89
CA THR A 484 19.80 -2.10 8.33
C THR A 484 19.44 -0.62 8.54
N GLY A 485 18.22 -0.30 8.92
CA GLY A 485 17.69 1.06 9.01
C GLY A 485 17.43 1.74 7.66
N LYS A 486 17.73 1.08 6.53
CA LYS A 486 17.42 1.61 5.20
C LYS A 486 15.92 1.54 4.93
N VAL A 487 15.40 2.49 4.15
CA VAL A 487 13.98 2.56 3.80
C VAL A 487 13.81 2.30 2.31
N TYR A 488 12.82 1.50 1.95
CA TYR A 488 12.51 1.15 0.57
C TYR A 488 11.13 1.68 0.21
N VAL A 489 11.03 2.23 -1.01
CA VAL A 489 9.80 2.84 -1.53
C VAL A 489 9.44 2.17 -2.84
N ALA A 490 8.29 1.56 -2.92
CA ALA A 490 7.72 1.07 -4.16
C ALA A 490 7.08 2.24 -4.92
N CYS A 491 7.59 2.54 -6.12
CA CYS A 491 7.01 3.49 -7.05
C CYS A 491 6.38 2.70 -8.20
N THR A 492 5.06 2.54 -8.16
CA THR A 492 4.41 1.51 -8.96
C THR A 492 4.31 1.82 -10.46
N ASN A 493 3.97 3.05 -10.83
CA ASN A 493 3.98 3.56 -12.21
C ASN A 493 3.57 5.04 -12.31
N ASN A 494 3.87 5.68 -13.45
CA ASN A 494 3.29 6.96 -13.82
C ASN A 494 3.26 7.15 -15.35
N THR A 495 2.19 6.74 -15.98
CA THR A 495 2.02 6.82 -17.44
C THR A 495 1.83 8.25 -17.96
N LYS A 496 1.87 9.27 -17.10
CA LYS A 496 1.78 10.68 -17.46
C LYS A 496 3.09 11.44 -17.32
N ARG A 497 4.12 10.84 -16.71
CA ARG A 497 5.42 11.52 -16.59
C ARG A 497 6.02 11.83 -17.97
N GLY A 498 6.48 13.06 -18.15
CA GLY A 498 7.09 13.53 -19.40
C GLY A 498 6.10 13.89 -20.51
N LEU A 499 4.79 13.70 -20.31
CA LEU A 499 3.79 14.19 -21.27
C LEU A 499 3.69 15.72 -21.26
N PRO A 500 3.22 16.36 -22.34
CA PRO A 500 3.07 17.83 -22.39
C PRO A 500 2.31 18.39 -21.21
N GLY A 501 2.91 19.36 -20.51
CA GLY A 501 2.34 20.00 -19.32
C GLY A 501 2.45 19.18 -18.02
N GLN A 502 3.13 18.05 -18.06
CA GLN A 502 3.40 17.22 -16.89
C GLN A 502 4.87 17.30 -16.46
N ALA A 503 5.15 16.83 -15.25
CA ALA A 503 6.51 16.77 -14.75
C ALA A 503 7.39 15.88 -15.65
N LEU A 504 8.59 16.38 -15.98
CA LEU A 504 9.59 15.67 -16.76
C LEU A 504 10.22 14.53 -15.92
N PRO A 505 10.85 13.55 -16.56
CA PRO A 505 11.73 12.61 -15.87
C PRO A 505 12.83 13.33 -15.10
N ASP A 506 13.16 12.80 -13.95
CA ASP A 506 14.32 13.14 -13.12
C ASP A 506 15.05 11.84 -12.73
N GLU A 507 16.19 11.94 -12.06
CA GLU A 507 16.99 10.75 -11.79
C GLU A 507 16.32 9.79 -10.79
N THR A 508 15.43 10.28 -9.92
CA THR A 508 14.63 9.45 -9.03
C THR A 508 13.49 8.76 -9.79
N ASN A 509 12.98 9.38 -10.86
CA ASN A 509 11.88 8.91 -11.70
C ASN A 509 12.30 8.98 -13.19
N PRO A 510 13.21 8.07 -13.65
CA PRO A 510 13.98 8.30 -14.86
C PRO A 510 13.26 7.99 -16.19
N ARG A 511 12.00 7.52 -16.15
CA ARG A 511 11.26 7.12 -17.35
C ARG A 511 10.13 8.08 -17.71
N THR A 512 10.04 8.44 -18.97
CA THR A 512 8.82 8.97 -19.60
C THR A 512 7.77 7.86 -19.67
N GLU A 513 6.50 8.18 -19.36
CA GLU A 513 5.39 7.22 -19.36
C GLU A 513 5.75 5.93 -18.60
N ASN A 514 6.34 6.06 -17.40
CA ASN A 514 6.79 4.93 -16.60
C ASN A 514 5.65 3.95 -16.31
N ARG A 515 5.61 2.82 -17.02
CA ARG A 515 4.55 1.82 -16.91
C ARG A 515 4.89 0.73 -15.87
N ASP A 516 6.17 0.40 -15.77
CA ASP A 516 6.63 -0.77 -15.04
C ASP A 516 7.05 -0.47 -13.59
N GLY A 517 7.25 0.81 -13.28
CA GLY A 517 7.64 1.23 -11.94
C GLY A 517 9.12 1.03 -11.61
N HIS A 518 9.45 1.29 -10.36
CA HIS A 518 10.81 1.18 -9.81
C HIS A 518 10.79 1.13 -8.28
N VAL A 519 11.92 0.77 -7.66
CA VAL A 519 12.06 0.77 -6.20
C VAL A 519 13.22 1.68 -5.80
N VAL A 520 12.93 2.64 -4.92
CA VAL A 520 13.92 3.56 -4.33
C VAL A 520 14.41 3.02 -3.00
N GLU A 521 15.73 3.05 -2.76
CA GLU A 521 16.36 2.77 -1.48
C GLU A 521 16.87 4.08 -0.87
N LEU A 522 16.46 4.41 0.36
CA LEU A 522 16.94 5.57 1.11
C LEU A 522 17.84 5.12 2.25
N THR A 523 18.87 5.92 2.51
CA THR A 523 19.74 5.78 3.68
C THR A 523 19.75 7.10 4.42
N GLU A 524 19.12 7.13 5.58
CA GLU A 524 19.11 8.31 6.44
C GLU A 524 20.53 8.74 6.84
N ASN A 525 20.75 10.05 6.96
CA ASN A 525 22.07 10.56 7.29
C ASN A 525 22.58 9.96 8.60
N ARG A 526 23.76 9.34 8.56
CA ARG A 526 24.41 8.62 9.67
C ARG A 526 23.57 7.45 10.21
N GLY A 527 22.61 6.94 9.46
CA GLY A 527 21.68 5.89 9.91
C GLY A 527 20.65 6.36 10.95
N ASP A 528 20.53 7.67 11.20
CA ASP A 528 19.56 8.21 12.14
C ASP A 528 18.22 8.46 11.46
N ALA A 529 17.21 7.64 11.76
CA ALA A 529 15.87 7.77 11.21
C ALA A 529 15.22 9.14 11.49
N THR A 530 15.71 9.90 12.48
CA THR A 530 15.24 11.27 12.77
C THR A 530 15.98 12.36 11.99
N ALA A 531 16.97 12.00 11.16
CA ALA A 531 17.72 12.97 10.35
C ALA A 531 16.80 13.74 9.39
N THR A 532 17.21 14.94 9.01
CA THR A 532 16.51 15.78 8.04
C THR A 532 17.11 15.72 6.63
N THR A 533 18.10 14.84 6.43
CA THR A 533 18.75 14.58 5.13
C THR A 533 19.00 13.10 4.97
N PHE A 534 19.05 12.64 3.72
CA PHE A 534 19.30 11.25 3.35
C PHE A 534 20.09 11.15 2.05
N ASN A 535 20.68 9.99 1.79
CA ASN A 535 21.12 9.57 0.47
C ASN A 535 20.13 8.56 -0.10
N TRP A 536 20.06 8.49 -1.41
CA TRP A 536 19.17 7.54 -2.09
C TRP A 536 19.84 6.92 -3.32
N ASN A 537 19.35 5.76 -3.71
CA ASN A 537 19.62 5.15 -5.01
C ASN A 537 18.40 4.35 -5.46
N LEU A 538 18.31 4.06 -6.76
CA LEU A 538 17.35 3.07 -7.24
C LEU A 538 17.90 1.67 -6.97
N LEU A 539 17.10 0.83 -6.31
CA LEU A 539 17.40 -0.60 -6.21
C LEU A 539 17.14 -1.29 -7.54
N MET A 540 16.03 -0.93 -8.18
CA MET A 540 15.69 -1.46 -9.50
C MET A 540 14.80 -0.50 -10.29
N LEU A 541 14.88 -0.63 -11.60
CA LEU A 541 13.97 -0.08 -12.58
C LEU A 541 13.26 -1.27 -13.25
N CYS A 542 12.00 -1.49 -12.90
CA CYS A 542 11.25 -2.70 -13.24
C CYS A 542 10.97 -2.85 -14.73
N GLY A 543 10.58 -4.04 -15.17
CA GLY A 543 10.23 -4.40 -16.53
C GLY A 543 10.51 -5.86 -16.83
N ASP A 544 10.30 -6.25 -18.09
CA ASP A 544 10.71 -7.55 -18.62
C ASP A 544 12.03 -7.39 -19.38
N PRO A 545 13.17 -7.85 -18.84
CA PRO A 545 14.47 -7.69 -19.51
C PRO A 545 14.55 -8.30 -20.91
N ALA A 546 13.67 -9.27 -21.24
CA ALA A 546 13.59 -9.85 -22.57
C ALA A 546 12.90 -8.95 -23.60
N LYS A 547 12.10 -7.97 -23.14
CA LYS A 547 11.31 -7.06 -23.98
C LYS A 547 11.73 -5.60 -23.82
N ASN A 548 12.29 -5.24 -22.68
CA ASN A 548 12.69 -3.88 -22.34
C ASN A 548 14.17 -3.87 -21.93
N THR A 549 15.01 -3.27 -22.76
CA THR A 549 16.47 -3.18 -22.55
C THR A 549 16.86 -2.15 -21.50
N GLU A 550 15.95 -1.23 -21.16
CA GLU A 550 16.20 -0.13 -20.22
C GLU A 550 15.79 -0.49 -18.76
N THR A 551 15.88 -1.77 -18.39
CA THR A 551 15.74 -2.23 -17.02
C THR A 551 17.05 -2.08 -16.25
N TYR A 552 16.96 -1.91 -14.91
CA TYR A 552 18.10 -1.80 -14.02
C TYR A 552 17.88 -2.62 -12.74
N PHE A 553 18.90 -3.33 -12.27
CA PHE A 553 18.82 -4.19 -11.10
C PHE A 553 20.10 -4.06 -10.23
N SER A 554 20.47 -2.83 -9.89
CA SER A 554 21.69 -2.54 -9.07
C SER A 554 22.96 -3.23 -9.59
N GLY A 555 23.11 -3.37 -10.91
CA GLY A 555 24.26 -4.04 -11.55
C GLY A 555 24.15 -5.57 -11.61
N PHE A 556 23.11 -6.21 -11.09
CA PHE A 556 22.86 -7.64 -11.28
C PHE A 556 22.48 -7.91 -12.76
N PRO A 557 22.97 -9.04 -13.36
CA PRO A 557 22.70 -9.33 -14.76
C PRO A 557 21.20 -9.47 -15.06
N ALA A 558 20.65 -8.57 -15.84
CA ALA A 558 19.22 -8.51 -16.15
C ALA A 558 18.67 -9.83 -16.77
N ALA A 559 19.49 -10.56 -17.55
CA ALA A 559 19.08 -11.84 -18.13
C ALA A 559 18.89 -12.97 -17.09
N GLN A 560 19.25 -12.77 -15.84
CA GLN A 560 19.17 -13.77 -14.76
C GLN A 560 18.06 -13.45 -13.74
N VAL A 561 17.34 -12.35 -13.87
CA VAL A 561 16.24 -11.99 -12.98
C VAL A 561 14.89 -12.49 -13.50
N SER A 562 13.96 -12.72 -12.61
CA SER A 562 12.53 -12.84 -12.97
C SER A 562 11.99 -11.48 -13.41
N PRO A 563 11.22 -11.38 -14.51
CA PRO A 563 10.58 -10.12 -14.90
C PRO A 563 9.62 -9.67 -13.80
N ILE A 564 9.66 -8.37 -13.46
CA ILE A 564 8.84 -7.75 -12.41
C ILE A 564 8.35 -6.39 -12.90
N SER A 565 7.08 -6.09 -12.67
CA SER A 565 6.47 -4.82 -13.04
C SER A 565 5.45 -4.39 -12.01
N CYS A 566 5.25 -3.09 -11.86
CA CYS A 566 4.32 -2.50 -10.92
C CYS A 566 4.54 -2.99 -9.47
N PRO A 567 5.71 -2.72 -8.87
CA PRO A 567 5.94 -3.04 -7.46
C PRO A 567 4.93 -2.29 -6.59
N ASP A 568 4.43 -2.96 -5.55
CA ASP A 568 3.36 -2.46 -4.71
C ASP A 568 3.74 -2.62 -3.23
N ASN A 569 3.26 -3.67 -2.54
CA ASN A 569 3.60 -3.86 -1.14
C ASN A 569 4.98 -4.51 -0.95
N LEU A 570 5.62 -4.17 0.15
CA LEU A 570 6.96 -4.58 0.53
C LEU A 570 6.96 -5.33 1.86
N ALA A 571 7.83 -6.31 2.00
CA ALA A 571 8.07 -6.97 3.28
C ALA A 571 9.56 -7.37 3.39
N PHE A 572 10.00 -7.73 4.59
CA PHE A 572 11.35 -8.26 4.82
C PHE A 572 11.29 -9.62 5.48
N ASP A 573 12.18 -10.51 5.06
CA ASP A 573 12.46 -11.73 5.82
C ASP A 573 13.45 -11.45 6.97
N THR A 574 13.62 -12.40 7.89
CA THR A 574 14.55 -12.23 9.03
C THR A 574 16.01 -12.12 8.60
N GLN A 575 16.35 -12.48 7.36
CA GLN A 575 17.66 -12.29 6.76
C GLN A 575 17.87 -10.87 6.25
N GLY A 576 16.80 -10.07 6.15
CA GLY A 576 16.80 -8.72 5.63
C GLY A 576 16.71 -8.65 4.10
N ASN A 577 16.32 -9.72 3.41
CA ASN A 577 15.98 -9.63 2.00
C ASN A 577 14.63 -8.97 1.81
N LEU A 578 14.49 -8.21 0.73
CA LEU A 578 13.23 -7.57 0.37
C LEU A 578 12.32 -8.57 -0.36
N TRP A 579 11.04 -8.54 -0.02
CA TRP A 579 9.98 -9.22 -0.74
C TRP A 579 9.02 -8.19 -1.29
N ILE A 580 8.62 -8.36 -2.56
CA ILE A 580 7.80 -7.41 -3.31
C ILE A 580 6.59 -8.14 -3.86
N SER A 581 5.40 -7.66 -3.58
CA SER A 581 4.18 -8.00 -4.30
C SER A 581 3.94 -7.02 -5.45
N THR A 582 3.17 -7.43 -6.46
CA THR A 582 2.93 -6.61 -7.64
C THR A 582 1.44 -6.43 -7.91
N ASP A 583 1.13 -5.28 -8.54
CA ASP A 583 -0.20 -4.86 -8.94
C ASP A 583 -0.21 -4.28 -10.36
N GLY A 584 -0.46 -5.11 -11.37
CA GLY A 584 -0.64 -4.65 -12.75
C GLY A 584 0.27 -5.27 -13.79
N ALA A 585 1.10 -6.27 -13.43
CA ALA A 585 1.95 -7.01 -14.36
C ALA A 585 1.20 -7.58 -15.58
N PRO A 586 -0.07 -8.04 -15.48
CA PRO A 586 -0.85 -8.48 -16.64
C PRO A 586 -0.94 -7.43 -17.76
N SER A 587 -1.15 -6.17 -17.40
CA SER A 587 -1.34 -5.07 -18.38
C SER A 587 -0.03 -4.49 -18.94
N THR A 588 1.10 -4.75 -18.29
CA THR A 588 2.41 -4.18 -18.61
C THR A 588 3.33 -5.18 -19.30
N ILE A 589 3.59 -6.31 -18.68
CA ILE A 589 4.51 -7.34 -19.17
C ILE A 589 3.82 -8.62 -19.61
N GLY A 590 2.48 -8.76 -19.40
CA GLY A 590 1.67 -9.87 -19.88
C GLY A 590 1.77 -11.15 -19.02
N PHE A 591 2.23 -11.05 -17.79
CA PHE A 591 2.26 -12.13 -16.81
C PHE A 591 1.34 -11.82 -15.62
N ASN A 592 0.84 -12.85 -14.96
CA ASN A 592 0.11 -12.69 -13.71
C ASN A 592 0.97 -12.00 -12.64
N ASP A 593 0.34 -11.23 -11.76
CA ASP A 593 0.98 -10.64 -10.60
C ASP A 593 1.58 -11.71 -9.68
N GLY A 594 2.51 -11.34 -8.83
CA GLY A 594 3.27 -12.31 -8.07
C GLY A 594 3.98 -11.77 -6.84
N LEU A 595 4.61 -12.70 -6.11
CA LEU A 595 5.48 -12.42 -4.98
C LEU A 595 6.94 -12.70 -5.39
N PHE A 596 7.81 -11.72 -5.13
CA PHE A 596 9.21 -11.76 -5.53
C PHE A 596 10.14 -11.54 -4.34
N LYS A 597 11.22 -12.31 -4.28
CA LYS A 597 12.35 -12.10 -3.35
C LYS A 597 13.47 -11.35 -4.05
N VAL A 598 14.03 -10.32 -3.39
CA VAL A 598 15.12 -9.50 -3.93
C VAL A 598 16.29 -9.48 -2.97
N GLY A 599 17.46 -9.83 -3.46
CA GLY A 599 18.72 -9.72 -2.71
C GLY A 599 19.14 -8.26 -2.57
N LEU A 600 19.55 -7.84 -1.37
CA LEU A 600 19.90 -6.45 -1.09
C LEU A 600 21.41 -6.23 -0.91
N GLU A 601 22.20 -7.29 -0.77
CA GLU A 601 23.62 -7.16 -0.43
C GLU A 601 24.54 -8.06 -1.29
N GLY A 602 25.79 -7.66 -1.37
CA GLY A 602 26.86 -8.43 -2.01
C GLY A 602 26.56 -8.75 -3.48
N ARG A 603 27.02 -9.91 -3.94
CA ARG A 603 26.81 -10.36 -5.33
C ARG A 603 25.36 -10.66 -5.71
N ASN A 604 24.47 -10.74 -4.73
CA ASN A 604 23.05 -11.00 -4.96
C ASN A 604 22.22 -9.71 -4.95
N ARG A 605 22.84 -8.53 -4.77
CA ARG A 605 22.09 -7.27 -4.81
C ARG A 605 21.43 -7.10 -6.18
N GLY A 606 20.12 -6.87 -6.18
CA GLY A 606 19.32 -6.75 -7.40
C GLY A 606 18.87 -8.08 -8.02
N ASN A 607 19.22 -9.24 -7.43
CA ASN A 607 18.72 -10.54 -7.89
C ASN A 607 17.25 -10.69 -7.54
N VAL A 608 16.36 -10.60 -8.53
CA VAL A 608 14.90 -10.76 -8.41
C VAL A 608 14.50 -12.19 -8.72
N GLN A 609 13.81 -12.85 -7.80
CA GLN A 609 13.41 -14.25 -7.91
C GLN A 609 11.90 -14.39 -7.62
N GLN A 610 11.12 -14.82 -8.59
CA GLN A 610 9.67 -15.04 -8.41
C GLN A 610 9.41 -16.28 -7.55
N PHE A 611 8.69 -16.07 -6.43
CA PHE A 611 8.27 -17.12 -5.50
C PHE A 611 6.86 -17.61 -5.79
N ALA A 612 5.91 -16.71 -6.04
CA ALA A 612 4.53 -17.11 -6.33
C ALA A 612 3.96 -16.32 -7.51
N SER A 613 2.97 -16.91 -8.18
CA SER A 613 2.16 -16.26 -9.20
C SER A 613 0.69 -16.40 -8.86
N MET A 614 -0.06 -15.30 -8.98
CA MET A 614 -1.47 -15.22 -8.66
C MET A 614 -2.35 -15.85 -9.75
N PRO A 615 -3.62 -16.14 -9.46
CA PRO A 615 -4.61 -16.51 -10.46
C PRO A 615 -4.90 -15.33 -11.40
N ARG A 616 -5.57 -15.63 -12.50
CA ARG A 616 -5.92 -14.65 -13.54
C ARG A 616 -6.62 -13.42 -12.96
N ASN A 617 -6.17 -12.24 -13.39
CA ASN A 617 -6.70 -10.93 -13.02
C ASN A 617 -6.73 -10.66 -11.50
N ALA A 618 -5.89 -11.32 -10.72
CA ALA A 618 -5.71 -11.04 -9.31
C ALA A 618 -4.49 -10.16 -9.08
N GLU A 619 -4.55 -9.37 -8.04
CA GLU A 619 -3.43 -8.64 -7.46
C GLU A 619 -2.80 -9.46 -6.33
N THR A 620 -1.52 -9.25 -6.08
CA THR A 620 -0.80 -9.77 -4.92
C THR A 620 -0.63 -8.68 -3.88
N CYS A 621 -1.20 -8.85 -2.69
CA CYS A 621 -1.11 -7.86 -1.62
C CYS A 621 -0.59 -8.45 -0.31
N GLY A 622 -0.20 -7.59 0.62
CA GLY A 622 0.06 -7.87 2.01
C GLY A 622 1.00 -9.06 2.27
N PRO A 623 2.22 -9.09 1.71
CA PRO A 623 3.14 -10.21 1.91
C PRO A 623 3.61 -10.29 3.37
N VAL A 624 3.52 -11.49 3.97
CA VAL A 624 4.07 -11.81 5.29
C VAL A 624 5.05 -12.96 5.16
N ILE A 625 6.26 -12.81 5.69
CA ILE A 625 7.34 -13.78 5.51
C ILE A 625 7.78 -14.33 6.86
N HIS A 626 7.43 -15.58 7.12
CA HIS A 626 7.91 -16.35 8.27
C HIS A 626 8.99 -17.34 7.82
N ASP A 627 10.14 -16.82 7.41
CA ASP A 627 11.24 -17.62 6.87
C ASP A 627 11.86 -18.58 7.90
N ASP A 628 11.72 -18.31 9.21
CA ASP A 628 12.08 -19.23 10.30
C ASP A 628 11.23 -20.52 10.32
N GLU A 629 10.07 -20.50 9.67
CA GLU A 629 9.19 -21.66 9.47
C GLU A 629 9.09 -22.08 8.01
N SER A 630 9.86 -21.45 7.11
CA SER A 630 9.79 -21.64 5.66
C SER A 630 8.38 -21.36 5.07
N MET A 631 7.64 -20.43 5.67
CA MET A 631 6.29 -20.05 5.26
C MET A 631 6.26 -18.63 4.71
N ALA A 632 5.40 -18.42 3.73
CA ALA A 632 5.03 -17.10 3.22
C ALA A 632 3.51 -16.99 3.08
N PHE A 633 2.98 -15.78 3.18
CA PHE A 633 1.55 -15.49 3.11
C PHE A 633 1.33 -14.31 2.19
N VAL A 634 0.19 -14.30 1.50
CA VAL A 634 -0.25 -13.18 0.66
C VAL A 634 -1.77 -13.05 0.72
N ALA A 635 -2.26 -11.86 0.53
CA ALA A 635 -3.63 -11.61 0.12
C ALA A 635 -3.75 -11.75 -1.40
N VAL A 636 -4.76 -12.48 -1.87
CA VAL A 636 -5.13 -12.55 -3.28
C VAL A 636 -6.36 -11.67 -3.46
N GLN A 637 -6.14 -10.47 -3.99
CA GLN A 637 -7.18 -9.48 -4.17
C GLN A 637 -7.88 -9.69 -5.52
N HIS A 638 -9.18 -9.49 -5.58
CA HIS A 638 -10.07 -9.48 -6.78
C HIS A 638 -9.77 -10.54 -7.87
N PRO A 639 -9.57 -11.83 -7.56
CA PRO A 639 -9.32 -12.83 -8.58
C PRO A 639 -10.42 -12.81 -9.66
N GLY A 640 -10.02 -12.79 -10.94
CA GLY A 640 -10.95 -12.73 -12.07
C GLY A 640 -11.69 -11.40 -12.26
N GLU A 641 -11.13 -10.29 -11.84
CA GLU A 641 -11.78 -8.95 -11.80
C GLU A 641 -12.39 -8.48 -13.11
N GLU A 642 -11.88 -8.91 -14.25
CA GLU A 642 -12.42 -8.59 -15.57
C GLU A 642 -13.61 -9.47 -15.98
N GLY A 643 -13.99 -10.41 -15.11
CA GLY A 643 -15.18 -11.24 -15.30
C GLY A 643 -16.47 -10.52 -14.90
N THR A 644 -17.56 -11.27 -15.02
CA THR A 644 -18.88 -10.84 -14.56
C THR A 644 -19.54 -11.94 -13.76
N TYR A 645 -20.61 -11.62 -13.03
CA TYR A 645 -21.41 -12.59 -12.29
C TYR A 645 -21.83 -13.80 -13.15
N ALA A 646 -22.23 -13.55 -14.41
CA ALA A 646 -22.67 -14.60 -15.35
C ALA A 646 -21.50 -15.30 -16.09
N ALA A 647 -20.32 -14.67 -16.16
CA ALA A 647 -19.17 -15.18 -16.88
C ALA A 647 -17.88 -14.85 -16.09
N GLN A 648 -17.63 -15.69 -15.10
CA GLN A 648 -16.45 -15.55 -14.22
C GLN A 648 -15.16 -15.88 -14.97
N ASN A 649 -14.11 -15.08 -14.76
CA ASN A 649 -12.78 -15.29 -15.35
C ASN A 649 -11.86 -16.13 -14.47
N SER A 650 -12.18 -16.29 -13.19
CA SER A 650 -11.46 -17.10 -12.23
C SER A 650 -12.42 -17.88 -11.34
N TYR A 651 -11.96 -18.99 -10.81
CA TYR A 651 -12.68 -19.78 -9.80
C TYR A 651 -11.84 -19.98 -8.53
N PHE A 652 -10.85 -19.14 -8.36
CA PHE A 652 -9.97 -19.16 -7.18
C PHE A 652 -10.74 -18.87 -5.88
N PRO A 653 -10.43 -19.53 -4.75
CA PRO A 653 -9.47 -20.63 -4.58
C PRO A 653 -10.13 -22.01 -4.71
N ASP A 654 -11.44 -22.08 -4.88
CA ASP A 654 -12.26 -23.28 -4.86
C ASP A 654 -12.44 -23.85 -6.28
N TYR A 655 -11.33 -24.07 -6.99
CA TYR A 655 -11.35 -24.58 -8.36
C TYR A 655 -12.18 -25.85 -8.51
N VAL A 656 -13.03 -25.87 -9.53
CA VAL A 656 -13.88 -27.00 -9.90
C VAL A 656 -13.57 -27.38 -11.34
N ALA A 657 -13.47 -28.66 -11.65
CA ALA A 657 -13.25 -29.12 -13.01
C ALA A 657 -14.29 -28.55 -13.96
N GLU A 658 -13.89 -28.23 -15.20
CA GLU A 658 -14.79 -27.70 -16.22
C GLU A 658 -16.01 -28.61 -16.41
N GLY A 659 -17.21 -28.02 -16.43
CA GLY A 659 -18.48 -28.78 -16.54
C GLY A 659 -18.94 -29.50 -15.27
N ALA A 660 -18.11 -29.62 -14.24
CA ALA A 660 -18.53 -30.21 -12.97
C ALA A 660 -19.39 -29.21 -12.16
N LYS A 661 -20.34 -29.75 -11.40
CA LYS A 661 -21.06 -28.95 -10.39
C LYS A 661 -20.16 -28.80 -9.17
N PRO A 662 -20.12 -27.59 -8.55
CA PRO A 662 -19.42 -27.41 -7.28
C PRO A 662 -19.93 -28.43 -6.25
N ALA A 663 -19.03 -28.92 -5.38
CA ALA A 663 -19.44 -29.70 -4.23
C ALA A 663 -20.38 -28.87 -3.35
N ARG A 664 -21.22 -29.55 -2.56
CA ARG A 664 -22.14 -28.84 -1.65
C ARG A 664 -21.38 -27.88 -0.76
N GLY A 665 -21.76 -26.60 -0.77
CA GLY A 665 -21.07 -25.50 -0.03
C GLY A 665 -19.87 -24.91 -0.76
N LYS A 666 -19.47 -25.41 -1.93
CA LYS A 666 -18.48 -24.79 -2.82
C LYS A 666 -19.17 -23.84 -3.78
N VAL A 667 -18.54 -22.70 -4.02
CA VAL A 667 -19.08 -21.66 -4.89
C VAL A 667 -18.27 -21.64 -6.19
N ARG A 668 -18.95 -21.54 -7.31
CA ARG A 668 -18.31 -21.36 -8.60
C ARG A 668 -18.20 -19.88 -8.95
N ALA A 669 -17.51 -19.14 -8.09
CA ALA A 669 -17.19 -17.73 -8.23
C ALA A 669 -15.84 -17.45 -7.55
N PRO A 670 -15.09 -16.46 -7.98
CA PRO A 670 -13.84 -16.09 -7.32
C PRO A 670 -14.12 -15.50 -5.93
N ARG A 671 -13.26 -15.86 -4.98
CA ARG A 671 -13.33 -15.36 -3.61
C ARG A 671 -11.96 -14.82 -3.20
N PRO A 672 -11.77 -13.51 -3.04
CA PRO A 672 -10.57 -12.95 -2.44
C PRO A 672 -10.24 -13.69 -1.14
N SER A 673 -8.96 -14.01 -0.92
CA SER A 673 -8.55 -14.92 0.16
C SER A 673 -7.17 -14.59 0.70
N ILE A 674 -6.93 -14.89 1.96
CA ILE A 674 -5.59 -14.95 2.52
C ILE A 674 -5.04 -16.35 2.29
N VAL A 675 -3.90 -16.44 1.62
CA VAL A 675 -3.24 -17.68 1.24
C VAL A 675 -1.96 -17.88 2.04
N GLN A 676 -1.74 -19.10 2.49
CA GLN A 676 -0.50 -19.58 3.08
C GLN A 676 0.23 -20.51 2.11
N MET A 677 1.55 -20.35 2.05
CA MET A 677 2.46 -21.16 1.26
C MET A 677 3.48 -21.81 2.21
N TYR A 678 3.64 -23.12 2.12
CA TYR A 678 4.39 -23.91 3.09
C TYR A 678 5.09 -25.10 2.41
N PRO A 679 6.17 -25.68 3.01
CA PRO A 679 6.84 -26.84 2.45
C PRO A 679 5.91 -28.03 2.24
N THR A 680 6.01 -28.71 1.10
CA THR A 680 5.27 -29.94 0.81
C THR A 680 5.59 -30.99 1.87
N GLY A 681 4.56 -31.54 2.53
CA GLY A 681 4.70 -32.47 3.66
C GLY A 681 4.52 -31.84 5.04
N ALA A 682 4.45 -30.51 5.14
CA ALA A 682 4.01 -29.80 6.36
C ALA A 682 2.47 -29.86 6.56
N GLY A 683 1.72 -30.31 5.55
CA GLY A 683 0.28 -30.53 5.67
C GLY A 683 -0.03 -31.81 6.43
N ARG A 684 -1.19 -31.86 7.07
CA ARG A 684 -1.70 -32.95 7.90
C ARG A 684 -1.46 -34.33 7.24
N LYS A 685 -0.86 -35.26 7.97
CA LYS A 685 -0.85 -36.69 7.66
C LYS A 685 -2.23 -37.28 7.84
#